data_af962f1ad9cee83969982406eb658bd4
#
_entry.id   af962f1ad9cee83969982406eb658bd4
#
_cell.length_a   1.000
_cell.length_b   1.000
_cell.length_c   1.000
_cell.angle_alpha   90.00
_cell.angle_beta   90.00
_cell.angle_gamma   90.00
#
_symmetry.space_group_name_H-M   'P 1'
#
loop_
_entity.id
_entity.type
_entity.pdbx_description
1 polymer ?
#
loop_
_entity_poly.entity_id
_entity_poly.type
_entity_poly.pdbx_seq_one_letter_code
_entity_poly.pdbx_strand_id
1 'polypeptide(L)'
;MIRIVTSLVIALALLSSPLPAAEASLPKPSQSWIEVRTANFRFFSSAGRTATRRVAVDLEELRAVLAELTDYDLQSPVPTFIYVFKSDRSFLPYKTLYQGRPAAVSGYFIAGDDANYIAVNADAPDASAVIYHEYVHYVANNNMWYLPVWFSEGLAEFYESFEVSGNNVYIGRPVLRHLRLLRGTTPIPLDQLFAVDRDSELYNEADRKGGFYAQSWALVHYLLLGNEDRRQQLGLYLEMVRNGVSENEAFADAFSTEYDALATELRAHLRSLQLPWIETKAEIDIDKNLEIRTMSYADVLYRLGDLLGNQHLSRPERRAYFEAAAEADPSHGASLSSLAVEAERMADWETAHALHKRASAASPGDPLVLYRWGTYLSCRGGNHERTAEILTRSAELDPSFAPVWASLANSYADAGVTSEAAVEAARIAHSMRPSDISAARDLVRLYLRLDRRQEAVSVIEDSLRSDRRIQAQAWVLVIQQDLLQARELLQDQRPTEAMKRLDLAEQIVDRSMNPEVARQNIEWTRRSIVDHQAAALFDRAQELYSVDDLDAARDLLEQALALSEDGLVASSSRQLLDIIDHPERPTVAPVSTFSPSPTPSEIEELNQLIGSREFNAALEYLEGMRNRVGNEHQQWLDKRIRQIRRTVDYNRYVDEYNRAIDYFNQKQYDEAVKVLEALLTTLPEGRESESARALLNDALKAQK
;
A
#
# COMPACT_ATOMS: atom_id res chain seq x y z
N MET A 1 24.40 -23.99 51.38
CA MET A 1 23.04 -23.68 50.88
C MET A 1 23.06 -23.08 49.46
N ILE A 2 24.04 -23.47 48.57
CA ILE A 2 24.20 -22.92 47.22
C ILE A 2 24.21 -24.03 46.13
N ARG A 3 23.91 -25.27 46.49
CA ARG A 3 23.91 -26.40 45.53
C ARG A 3 22.53 -27.01 45.19
N ILE A 4 21.41 -26.42 45.67
CA ILE A 4 20.06 -26.94 45.42
C ILE A 4 19.24 -26.03 44.47
N VAL A 5 19.70 -24.81 44.22
CA VAL A 5 18.97 -23.86 43.33
C VAL A 5 19.34 -24.07 41.84
N THR A 6 20.52 -24.65 41.57
CA THR A 6 20.99 -24.85 40.17
C THR A 6 20.37 -26.07 39.48
N SER A 7 19.80 -27.01 40.24
CA SER A 7 19.17 -28.22 39.63
C SER A 7 17.68 -28.05 39.32
N LEU A 8 17.03 -26.98 39.80
CA LEU A 8 15.62 -26.74 39.56
C LEU A 8 15.40 -25.86 38.32
N VAL A 9 16.39 -25.07 37.89
CA VAL A 9 16.33 -24.21 36.69
C VAL A 9 16.58 -25.03 35.43
N ILE A 10 17.39 -26.11 35.49
CA ILE A 10 17.66 -27.01 34.37
C ILE A 10 16.50 -27.97 34.09
N ALA A 11 15.65 -28.27 35.08
CA ALA A 11 14.46 -29.11 34.93
C ALA A 11 13.26 -28.36 34.32
N LEU A 12 13.21 -27.01 34.42
CA LEU A 12 12.15 -26.21 33.81
C LEU A 12 12.45 -25.83 32.34
N ALA A 13 13.70 -25.88 31.90
CA ALA A 13 14.13 -25.62 30.54
C ALA A 13 13.94 -26.81 29.57
N LEU A 14 13.65 -28.00 30.09
CA LEU A 14 13.43 -29.22 29.29
C LEU A 14 11.94 -29.56 29.11
N LEU A 15 11.02 -28.71 29.54
CA LEU A 15 9.57 -28.89 29.35
C LEU A 15 8.93 -27.90 28.34
N SER A 16 9.73 -27.07 27.68
CA SER A 16 9.29 -26.30 26.51
C SER A 16 9.67 -27.01 25.22
N SER A 17 9.31 -28.27 25.10
CA SER A 17 9.14 -28.84 23.75
C SER A 17 8.07 -28.00 23.07
N PRO A 18 8.28 -27.49 21.83
CA PRO A 18 7.19 -26.90 21.08
C PRO A 18 6.08 -27.94 21.03
N LEU A 19 4.90 -27.59 21.51
CA LEU A 19 3.71 -28.40 21.30
C LEU A 19 3.69 -28.77 19.82
N PRO A 20 3.53 -30.07 19.45
CA PRO A 20 3.41 -30.43 18.07
C PRO A 20 2.31 -29.56 17.46
N ALA A 21 2.58 -28.93 16.32
CA ALA A 21 1.57 -28.20 15.57
C ALA A 21 0.35 -29.10 15.52
N ALA A 22 -0.79 -28.61 16.02
CA ALA A 22 -2.01 -29.40 16.04
C ALA A 22 -2.24 -29.90 14.61
N GLU A 23 -2.27 -31.23 14.42
CA GLU A 23 -2.57 -31.80 13.11
C GLU A 23 -3.84 -31.13 12.59
N ALA A 24 -3.76 -30.56 11.38
CA ALA A 24 -4.89 -29.88 10.76
C ALA A 24 -6.10 -30.82 10.75
N SER A 25 -7.09 -30.52 11.58
CA SER A 25 -8.31 -31.32 11.67
C SER A 25 -9.18 -31.01 10.47
N LEU A 26 -8.91 -31.67 9.33
CA LEU A 26 -9.72 -31.53 8.12
C LEU A 26 -11.19 -31.89 8.36
N PRO A 27 -12.15 -31.21 7.75
CA PRO A 27 -13.55 -31.55 7.85
C PRO A 27 -13.79 -32.95 7.25
N LYS A 28 -14.75 -33.69 7.81
CA LYS A 28 -15.06 -35.04 7.27
C LYS A 28 -15.73 -34.93 5.90
N PRO A 29 -15.40 -35.79 4.93
CA PRO A 29 -16.07 -35.82 3.63
C PRO A 29 -17.61 -35.94 3.71
N SER A 30 -18.13 -36.57 4.78
CA SER A 30 -19.56 -36.70 5.03
C SER A 30 -20.25 -35.46 5.55
N GLN A 31 -19.49 -34.41 5.90
CA GLN A 31 -20.04 -33.13 6.36
C GLN A 31 -20.59 -32.36 5.17
N SER A 32 -21.89 -32.16 5.12
CA SER A 32 -22.55 -31.44 4.03
C SER A 32 -22.28 -29.92 4.17
N TRP A 33 -21.82 -29.32 3.11
CA TRP A 33 -21.67 -27.89 2.93
C TRP A 33 -22.46 -27.42 1.73
N ILE A 34 -23.00 -26.23 1.80
CA ILE A 34 -23.70 -25.54 0.72
C ILE A 34 -23.05 -24.19 0.40
N GLU A 35 -23.10 -23.83 -0.87
CA GLU A 35 -22.88 -22.45 -1.32
C GLU A 35 -24.23 -21.81 -1.57
N VAL A 36 -24.39 -20.58 -1.08
CA VAL A 36 -25.52 -19.70 -1.37
C VAL A 36 -24.99 -18.43 -2.00
N ARG A 37 -25.59 -18.00 -3.11
CA ARG A 37 -25.26 -16.74 -3.78
C ARG A 37 -26.41 -15.79 -3.69
N THR A 38 -26.08 -14.55 -3.37
CA THR A 38 -26.96 -13.38 -3.44
C THR A 38 -26.41 -12.39 -4.47
N ALA A 39 -27.03 -11.24 -4.60
CA ALA A 39 -26.54 -10.18 -5.49
C ALA A 39 -25.16 -9.67 -5.09
N ASN A 40 -24.87 -9.60 -3.76
CA ASN A 40 -23.67 -8.96 -3.24
C ASN A 40 -22.72 -9.90 -2.49
N PHE A 41 -23.15 -11.11 -2.12
CA PHE A 41 -22.41 -12.00 -1.22
C PHE A 41 -22.37 -13.45 -1.68
N ARG A 42 -21.32 -14.17 -1.25
CA ARG A 42 -21.21 -15.62 -1.41
C ARG A 42 -21.06 -16.26 -0.04
N PHE A 43 -21.99 -17.16 0.28
CA PHE A 43 -22.04 -17.87 1.56
C PHE A 43 -21.56 -19.30 1.40
N PHE A 44 -20.69 -19.74 2.30
CA PHE A 44 -20.22 -21.12 2.42
C PHE A 44 -20.67 -21.64 3.79
N SER A 45 -21.52 -22.64 3.83
CA SER A 45 -22.23 -22.97 5.06
C SER A 45 -22.31 -24.45 5.38
N SER A 46 -22.02 -24.77 6.65
CA SER A 46 -22.34 -26.06 7.28
C SER A 46 -23.61 -26.02 8.14
N ALA A 47 -24.29 -24.85 8.25
CA ALA A 47 -25.47 -24.67 9.09
C ALA A 47 -26.79 -25.12 8.42
N GLY A 48 -26.73 -25.48 7.14
CA GLY A 48 -27.90 -25.93 6.38
C GLY A 48 -28.72 -24.78 5.78
N ARG A 49 -29.68 -25.14 4.89
CA ARG A 49 -30.38 -24.17 4.03
C ARG A 49 -31.11 -23.07 4.78
N THR A 50 -31.87 -23.44 5.83
CA THR A 50 -32.74 -22.50 6.55
C THR A 50 -31.94 -21.43 7.31
N ALA A 51 -30.94 -21.86 8.06
CA ALA A 51 -30.09 -20.93 8.81
C ALA A 51 -29.30 -20.00 7.86
N THR A 52 -28.71 -20.57 6.80
CA THR A 52 -27.94 -19.79 5.83
C THR A 52 -28.82 -18.80 5.07
N ARG A 53 -30.03 -19.21 4.66
CA ARG A 53 -30.96 -18.28 4.00
C ARG A 53 -31.34 -17.10 4.88
N ARG A 54 -31.62 -17.34 6.19
CA ARG A 54 -31.90 -16.26 7.11
C ARG A 54 -30.76 -15.25 7.16
N VAL A 55 -29.53 -15.72 7.40
CA VAL A 55 -28.34 -14.88 7.43
C VAL A 55 -28.14 -14.09 6.13
N ALA A 56 -28.39 -14.74 4.99
CA ALA A 56 -28.24 -14.10 3.68
C ALA A 56 -29.27 -12.99 3.45
N VAL A 57 -30.53 -13.23 3.83
CA VAL A 57 -31.61 -12.26 3.73
C VAL A 57 -31.35 -11.09 4.69
N ASP A 58 -31.04 -11.37 5.97
CA ASP A 58 -30.78 -10.36 6.99
C ASP A 58 -29.64 -9.40 6.53
N LEU A 59 -28.57 -9.93 5.94
CA LEU A 59 -27.44 -9.11 5.48
C LEU A 59 -27.76 -8.27 4.24
N GLU A 60 -28.51 -8.84 3.27
CA GLU A 60 -28.96 -8.07 2.09
C GLU A 60 -29.97 -6.98 2.50
N GLU A 61 -30.85 -7.24 3.49
CA GLU A 61 -31.75 -6.24 4.03
C GLU A 61 -30.98 -5.08 4.69
N LEU A 62 -29.96 -5.36 5.52
CA LEU A 62 -29.11 -4.31 6.10
C LEU A 62 -28.42 -3.49 5.00
N ARG A 63 -27.83 -4.18 4.00
CA ARG A 63 -27.15 -3.52 2.89
C ARG A 63 -28.09 -2.62 2.09
N ALA A 64 -29.29 -3.10 1.77
CA ALA A 64 -30.29 -2.32 1.04
C ALA A 64 -30.73 -1.05 1.82
N VAL A 65 -30.92 -1.19 3.12
CA VAL A 65 -31.28 -0.04 3.99
C VAL A 65 -30.11 0.95 4.07
N LEU A 66 -28.88 0.49 4.21
CA LEU A 66 -27.72 1.40 4.21
C LEU A 66 -27.57 2.14 2.86
N ALA A 67 -27.86 1.47 1.74
CA ALA A 67 -27.85 2.09 0.41
C ALA A 67 -28.91 3.19 0.25
N GLU A 68 -30.07 3.02 0.90
CA GLU A 68 -31.17 3.99 0.83
C GLU A 68 -30.98 5.17 1.80
N LEU A 69 -30.41 4.89 2.98
CA LEU A 69 -30.32 5.87 4.07
C LEU A 69 -29.00 6.62 4.14
N THR A 70 -27.97 6.20 3.40
CA THR A 70 -26.64 6.80 3.45
C THR A 70 -26.06 6.99 2.06
N ASP A 71 -25.14 7.96 1.92
CA ASP A 71 -24.35 8.16 0.70
C ASP A 71 -23.09 7.26 0.65
N TYR A 72 -23.04 6.20 1.45
CA TYR A 72 -21.90 5.31 1.48
C TYR A 72 -21.77 4.48 0.21
N ASP A 73 -20.55 4.36 -0.28
CA ASP A 73 -20.25 3.36 -1.30
C ASP A 73 -20.26 1.97 -0.68
N LEU A 74 -21.26 1.19 -1.03
CA LEU A 74 -21.43 -0.19 -0.58
C LEU A 74 -20.92 -1.21 -1.62
N GLN A 75 -20.29 -0.74 -2.71
CA GLN A 75 -19.65 -1.65 -3.66
C GLN A 75 -18.35 -2.15 -3.07
N SER A 76 -18.18 -3.45 -3.11
CA SER A 76 -16.93 -4.07 -2.69
C SER A 76 -15.96 -4.17 -3.86
N PRO A 77 -14.73 -3.64 -3.74
CA PRO A 77 -13.73 -3.79 -4.78
C PRO A 77 -13.18 -5.22 -4.89
N VAL A 78 -13.57 -6.09 -3.96
CA VAL A 78 -13.25 -7.53 -3.92
C VAL A 78 -14.48 -8.31 -3.46
N PRO A 79 -14.63 -9.60 -3.82
CA PRO A 79 -15.75 -10.41 -3.37
C PRO A 79 -15.79 -10.55 -1.85
N THR A 80 -16.98 -10.56 -1.26
CA THR A 80 -17.17 -10.80 0.17
C THR A 80 -17.69 -12.22 0.39
N PHE A 81 -16.92 -13.02 1.12
CA PHE A 81 -17.20 -14.42 1.44
C PHE A 81 -17.68 -14.57 2.88
N ILE A 82 -18.81 -15.22 3.08
CA ILE A 82 -19.41 -15.39 4.39
C ILE A 82 -19.46 -16.88 4.73
N TYR A 83 -18.78 -17.23 5.83
CA TYR A 83 -18.68 -18.60 6.33
C TYR A 83 -19.64 -18.77 7.49
N VAL A 84 -20.67 -19.61 7.31
CA VAL A 84 -21.73 -19.85 8.30
C VAL A 84 -21.56 -21.24 8.90
N PHE A 85 -21.01 -21.27 10.10
CA PHE A 85 -20.76 -22.50 10.85
C PHE A 85 -22.00 -22.94 11.65
N LYS A 86 -22.29 -24.23 11.65
CA LYS A 86 -23.46 -24.79 12.33
C LYS A 86 -23.48 -24.55 13.83
N SER A 87 -22.31 -24.54 14.47
CA SER A 87 -22.18 -24.46 15.93
C SER A 87 -20.79 -23.95 16.33
N ASP A 88 -20.61 -23.53 17.56
CA ASP A 88 -19.32 -23.11 18.11
C ASP A 88 -18.23 -24.18 17.96
N ARG A 89 -18.60 -25.47 18.16
CA ARG A 89 -17.68 -26.60 17.96
C ARG A 89 -17.17 -26.69 16.51
N SER A 90 -18.03 -26.43 15.52
CA SER A 90 -17.63 -26.45 14.11
C SER A 90 -16.87 -25.19 13.70
N PHE A 91 -17.07 -24.08 14.42
CA PHE A 91 -16.39 -22.82 14.21
C PHE A 91 -15.00 -22.75 14.87
N LEU A 92 -14.83 -23.46 16.00
CA LEU A 92 -13.64 -23.39 16.85
C LEU A 92 -12.30 -23.51 16.09
N PRO A 93 -12.10 -24.41 15.11
CA PRO A 93 -10.84 -24.51 14.36
C PRO A 93 -10.53 -23.30 13.50
N TYR A 94 -11.54 -22.51 13.13
CA TYR A 94 -11.48 -21.38 12.19
C TYR A 94 -11.58 -20.04 12.88
N LYS A 95 -11.68 -19.98 14.21
CA LYS A 95 -11.63 -18.73 14.97
C LYS A 95 -10.25 -18.10 14.86
N THR A 96 -10.18 -16.78 14.89
CA THR A 96 -8.93 -16.05 15.03
C THR A 96 -8.21 -16.45 16.31
N LEU A 97 -6.88 -16.35 16.32
CA LEU A 97 -6.08 -16.68 17.49
C LEU A 97 -5.71 -15.42 18.26
N TYR A 98 -5.92 -15.45 19.57
CA TYR A 98 -5.37 -14.48 20.52
C TYR A 98 -4.44 -15.19 21.48
N GLN A 99 -3.16 -14.77 21.55
CA GLN A 99 -2.12 -15.44 22.34
C GLN A 99 -2.02 -16.95 22.07
N GLY A 100 -2.18 -17.38 20.82
CA GLY A 100 -2.11 -18.77 20.38
C GLY A 100 -3.34 -19.63 20.72
N ARG A 101 -4.44 -19.03 21.22
CA ARG A 101 -5.70 -19.71 21.54
C ARG A 101 -6.85 -19.15 20.73
N PRO A 102 -7.87 -19.97 20.38
CA PRO A 102 -9.06 -19.47 19.72
C PRO A 102 -9.72 -18.34 20.50
N ALA A 103 -10.00 -17.22 19.85
CA ALA A 103 -10.67 -16.09 20.47
C ALA A 103 -12.10 -16.44 20.89
N ALA A 104 -12.56 -15.86 22.01
CA ALA A 104 -13.93 -16.02 22.50
C ALA A 104 -14.90 -15.11 21.73
N VAL A 105 -15.10 -15.39 20.44
CA VAL A 105 -15.96 -14.60 19.54
C VAL A 105 -17.01 -15.50 18.89
N SER A 106 -18.18 -14.94 18.59
CA SER A 106 -19.25 -15.60 17.81
C SER A 106 -19.15 -15.34 16.32
N GLY A 107 -18.34 -14.38 15.88
CA GLY A 107 -18.00 -14.08 14.51
C GLY A 107 -16.78 -13.16 14.44
N TYR A 108 -16.33 -12.87 13.21
CA TYR A 108 -15.29 -11.89 12.92
C TYR A 108 -15.32 -11.49 11.45
N PHE A 109 -14.78 -10.31 11.16
CA PHE A 109 -14.50 -9.80 9.82
C PHE A 109 -12.99 -9.71 9.57
N ILE A 110 -12.57 -10.04 8.35
CA ILE A 110 -11.19 -9.82 7.87
C ILE A 110 -11.27 -9.17 6.50
N ALA A 111 -10.68 -7.98 6.36
CA ALA A 111 -10.40 -7.40 5.07
C ALA A 111 -9.17 -8.08 4.46
N GLY A 112 -9.29 -8.59 3.25
CA GLY A 112 -8.18 -9.19 2.51
C GLY A 112 -7.92 -8.47 1.20
N ASP A 113 -6.78 -8.74 0.61
CA ASP A 113 -6.36 -8.09 -0.65
C ASP A 113 -7.22 -8.53 -1.84
N ASP A 114 -7.60 -9.81 -1.91
CA ASP A 114 -8.36 -10.45 -2.99
C ASP A 114 -9.78 -10.86 -2.59
N ALA A 115 -10.13 -10.84 -1.31
CA ALA A 115 -11.51 -11.06 -0.84
C ALA A 115 -11.68 -10.57 0.59
N ASN A 116 -12.91 -10.22 0.96
CA ASN A 116 -13.31 -10.00 2.36
C ASN A 116 -13.91 -11.27 2.94
N TYR A 117 -13.70 -11.49 4.23
CA TYR A 117 -14.12 -12.71 4.93
C TYR A 117 -14.93 -12.35 6.17
N ILE A 118 -16.16 -12.86 6.25
CA ILE A 118 -16.96 -12.87 7.48
C ILE A 118 -17.16 -14.30 7.89
N ALA A 119 -16.88 -14.64 9.14
CA ALA A 119 -17.14 -15.97 9.67
C ALA A 119 -18.04 -15.87 10.92
N VAL A 120 -19.09 -16.70 10.98
CA VAL A 120 -20.10 -16.61 12.03
C VAL A 120 -20.58 -17.99 12.47
N ASN A 121 -20.88 -18.11 13.79
CA ASN A 121 -21.59 -19.24 14.37
C ASN A 121 -23.10 -19.01 14.28
N ALA A 122 -23.79 -19.79 13.45
CA ALA A 122 -25.25 -19.66 13.25
C ALA A 122 -26.09 -20.12 14.46
N ASP A 123 -25.51 -20.86 15.41
CA ASP A 123 -26.17 -21.31 16.65
C ASP A 123 -26.05 -20.27 17.79
N ALA A 124 -25.30 -19.20 17.58
CA ALA A 124 -25.24 -18.10 18.53
C ALA A 124 -26.63 -17.42 18.64
N PRO A 125 -27.09 -17.08 19.84
CA PRO A 125 -28.41 -16.44 20.04
C PRO A 125 -28.57 -15.12 19.28
N ASP A 126 -27.46 -14.45 19.00
CA ASP A 126 -27.33 -13.13 18.38
C ASP A 126 -26.58 -13.17 17.04
N ALA A 127 -26.65 -14.28 16.30
CA ALA A 127 -25.90 -14.48 15.07
C ALA A 127 -26.13 -13.35 14.03
N SER A 128 -27.37 -12.85 13.87
CA SER A 128 -27.66 -11.73 12.97
C SER A 128 -27.03 -10.43 13.47
N ALA A 129 -27.07 -10.15 14.78
CA ALA A 129 -26.41 -9.00 15.38
C ALA A 129 -24.88 -9.01 15.14
N VAL A 130 -24.24 -10.17 15.31
CA VAL A 130 -22.80 -10.33 15.01
C VAL A 130 -22.49 -10.04 13.55
N ILE A 131 -23.32 -10.54 12.61
CA ILE A 131 -23.11 -10.27 11.17
C ILE A 131 -23.28 -8.78 10.85
N TYR A 132 -24.26 -8.11 11.44
CA TYR A 132 -24.46 -6.68 11.28
C TYR A 132 -23.25 -5.90 11.79
N HIS A 133 -22.76 -6.26 12.97
CA HIS A 133 -21.55 -5.69 13.56
C HIS A 133 -20.34 -5.79 12.61
N GLU A 134 -20.05 -6.99 12.13
CA GLU A 134 -18.91 -7.24 11.24
C GLU A 134 -19.08 -6.56 9.87
N TYR A 135 -20.31 -6.51 9.34
CA TYR A 135 -20.57 -5.83 8.09
C TYR A 135 -20.46 -4.31 8.21
N VAL A 136 -20.85 -3.73 9.34
CA VAL A 136 -20.67 -2.29 9.61
C VAL A 136 -19.18 -1.93 9.64
N HIS A 137 -18.32 -2.78 10.23
CA HIS A 137 -16.88 -2.58 10.15
C HIS A 137 -16.38 -2.58 8.70
N TYR A 138 -16.89 -3.49 7.86
CA TYR A 138 -16.56 -3.51 6.44
C TYR A 138 -16.96 -2.21 5.75
N VAL A 139 -18.22 -1.74 5.93
CA VAL A 139 -18.72 -0.51 5.31
C VAL A 139 -17.94 0.71 5.81
N ALA A 140 -17.66 0.78 7.11
CA ALA A 140 -16.90 1.87 7.71
C ALA A 140 -15.46 1.94 7.16
N ASN A 141 -14.77 0.81 7.05
CA ASN A 141 -13.42 0.75 6.51
C ASN A 141 -13.35 1.18 5.02
N ASN A 142 -14.38 0.91 4.24
CA ASN A 142 -14.42 1.30 2.83
C ASN A 142 -14.74 2.80 2.62
N ASN A 143 -15.48 3.40 3.53
CA ASN A 143 -15.98 4.78 3.38
C ASN A 143 -15.26 5.80 4.26
N MET A 144 -14.60 5.35 5.31
CA MET A 144 -13.95 6.21 6.30
C MET A 144 -12.50 5.77 6.50
N TRP A 145 -11.54 6.58 6.05
CA TRP A 145 -10.11 6.27 6.01
C TRP A 145 -9.48 6.02 7.38
N TYR A 146 -10.00 6.68 8.40
CA TYR A 146 -9.58 6.51 9.79
C TYR A 146 -10.77 6.72 10.70
N LEU A 147 -10.99 5.76 11.59
CA LEU A 147 -11.98 5.87 12.65
C LEU A 147 -11.32 5.56 13.99
N PRO A 148 -11.54 6.39 15.02
CA PRO A 148 -11.19 6.02 16.39
C PRO A 148 -11.81 4.69 16.77
N VAL A 149 -11.06 3.86 17.51
CA VAL A 149 -11.50 2.49 17.84
C VAL A 149 -12.83 2.49 18.60
N TRP A 150 -13.00 3.42 19.56
CA TRP A 150 -14.25 3.57 20.32
C TRP A 150 -15.45 3.86 19.41
N PHE A 151 -15.28 4.69 18.37
CA PHE A 151 -16.36 5.03 17.46
C PHE A 151 -16.65 3.88 16.50
N SER A 152 -15.64 3.24 15.96
CA SER A 152 -15.80 2.08 15.09
C SER A 152 -16.58 0.96 15.78
N GLU A 153 -16.19 0.60 17.01
CA GLU A 153 -16.87 -0.44 17.78
C GLU A 153 -18.27 0.00 18.23
N GLY A 154 -18.40 1.25 18.69
CA GLY A 154 -19.69 1.79 19.11
C GLY A 154 -20.72 1.89 17.97
N LEU A 155 -20.28 2.18 16.75
CA LEU A 155 -21.12 2.21 15.55
C LEU A 155 -21.56 0.79 15.17
N ALA A 156 -20.64 -0.17 15.18
CA ALA A 156 -20.96 -1.57 14.92
C ALA A 156 -22.00 -2.12 15.91
N GLU A 157 -21.81 -1.86 17.21
CA GLU A 157 -22.75 -2.21 18.28
C GLU A 157 -24.09 -1.47 18.16
N PHE A 158 -24.12 -0.25 17.63
CA PHE A 158 -25.34 0.51 17.38
C PHE A 158 -26.22 -0.16 16.31
N TYR A 159 -25.63 -0.72 15.27
CA TYR A 159 -26.33 -1.46 14.22
C TYR A 159 -26.68 -2.90 14.58
N GLU A 160 -26.14 -3.48 15.65
CA GLU A 160 -26.52 -4.84 16.10
C GLU A 160 -28.04 -5.00 16.36
N SER A 161 -28.71 -3.91 16.75
CA SER A 161 -30.15 -3.89 16.99
C SER A 161 -30.99 -3.62 15.75
N PHE A 162 -30.37 -3.66 14.55
CA PHE A 162 -31.06 -3.50 13.28
C PHE A 162 -32.15 -4.55 13.11
N GLU A 163 -33.33 -4.12 12.66
CA GLU A 163 -34.46 -4.99 12.41
C GLU A 163 -35.34 -4.44 11.30
N VAL A 164 -35.78 -5.31 10.41
CA VAL A 164 -36.78 -5.02 9.38
C VAL A 164 -38.07 -5.76 9.72
N SER A 165 -39.21 -5.05 9.74
CA SER A 165 -40.52 -5.62 9.94
C SER A 165 -41.50 -5.06 8.92
N GLY A 166 -41.75 -5.81 7.84
CA GLY A 166 -42.43 -5.30 6.66
C GLY A 166 -41.63 -4.19 6.01
N ASN A 167 -42.19 -2.98 5.91
CA ASN A 167 -41.51 -1.79 5.39
C ASN A 167 -40.91 -0.91 6.52
N ASN A 168 -41.11 -1.29 7.78
CA ASN A 168 -40.55 -0.51 8.89
C ASN A 168 -39.12 -1.01 9.20
N VAL A 169 -38.24 -0.07 9.37
CA VAL A 169 -36.81 -0.28 9.68
C VAL A 169 -36.53 0.35 11.05
N TYR A 170 -35.85 -0.40 11.90
CA TYR A 170 -35.47 0.02 13.25
C TYR A 170 -33.96 -0.06 13.39
N ILE A 171 -33.33 1.06 13.83
CA ILE A 171 -31.88 1.16 14.02
C ILE A 171 -31.60 1.82 15.37
N GLY A 172 -30.59 1.32 16.09
CA GLY A 172 -30.15 1.89 17.35
C GLY A 172 -31.09 1.64 18.51
N ARG A 173 -31.89 0.56 18.48
CA ARG A 173 -32.69 0.16 19.66
C ARG A 173 -31.78 -0.16 20.85
N PRO A 174 -32.25 0.10 22.08
CA PRO A 174 -31.44 -0.15 23.27
C PRO A 174 -30.99 -1.60 23.41
N VAL A 175 -29.68 -1.81 23.52
CA VAL A 175 -29.08 -3.13 23.72
C VAL A 175 -29.09 -3.47 25.21
N LEU A 176 -30.05 -4.30 25.63
CA LEU A 176 -30.30 -4.57 27.04
C LEU A 176 -29.11 -5.19 27.79
N ARG A 177 -28.27 -6.00 27.12
CA ARG A 177 -27.06 -6.56 27.72
C ARG A 177 -26.06 -5.46 28.09
N HIS A 178 -25.88 -4.44 27.24
CA HIS A 178 -25.02 -3.29 27.52
C HIS A 178 -25.54 -2.44 28.68
N LEU A 179 -26.82 -2.15 28.68
CA LEU A 179 -27.44 -1.41 29.79
C LEU A 179 -27.29 -2.11 31.15
N ARG A 180 -27.43 -3.44 31.17
CA ARG A 180 -27.20 -4.23 32.40
C ARG A 180 -25.76 -4.16 32.86
N LEU A 181 -24.81 -4.31 31.91
CA LEU A 181 -23.39 -4.27 32.20
C LEU A 181 -22.98 -2.89 32.73
N LEU A 182 -23.37 -1.81 32.05
CA LEU A 182 -23.04 -0.43 32.44
C LEU A 182 -23.65 -0.01 33.79
N ARG A 183 -24.75 -0.62 34.19
CA ARG A 183 -25.33 -0.39 35.53
C ARG A 183 -24.58 -1.13 36.66
N GLY A 184 -23.87 -2.17 36.30
CA GLY A 184 -23.15 -3.03 37.25
C GLY A 184 -21.64 -2.80 37.32
N THR A 185 -21.07 -1.96 36.46
CA THR A 185 -19.64 -1.73 36.37
C THR A 185 -19.28 -0.25 36.54
N THR A 186 -18.03 0.01 36.96
CA THR A 186 -17.49 1.37 36.96
C THR A 186 -17.21 1.79 35.52
N PRO A 187 -17.72 2.94 35.05
CA PRO A 187 -17.45 3.41 33.71
C PRO A 187 -15.97 3.70 33.48
N ILE A 188 -15.48 3.43 32.28
CA ILE A 188 -14.16 3.85 31.82
C ILE A 188 -14.19 5.37 31.71
N PRO A 189 -13.20 6.12 32.25
CA PRO A 189 -13.07 7.55 32.01
C PRO A 189 -13.04 7.86 30.52
N LEU A 190 -13.75 8.92 30.06
CA LEU A 190 -13.89 9.18 28.63
C LEU A 190 -12.56 9.53 27.95
N ASP A 191 -11.65 10.22 28.66
CA ASP A 191 -10.29 10.45 28.18
C ASP A 191 -9.54 9.15 27.86
N GLN A 192 -9.72 8.12 28.69
CA GLN A 192 -9.15 6.78 28.44
C GLN A 192 -9.92 6.04 27.34
N LEU A 193 -11.25 6.19 27.24
CA LEU A 193 -12.04 5.56 26.19
C LEU A 193 -11.65 6.07 24.81
N PHE A 194 -11.47 7.40 24.67
CA PHE A 194 -11.03 8.02 23.42
C PHE A 194 -9.58 7.63 23.06
N ALA A 195 -8.72 7.40 24.03
CA ALA A 195 -7.32 7.01 23.81
C ALA A 195 -7.12 5.50 23.54
N VAL A 196 -8.18 4.70 23.48
CA VAL A 196 -8.07 3.27 23.17
C VAL A 196 -7.67 3.05 21.72
N ASP A 197 -6.57 2.33 21.52
CA ASP A 197 -6.12 1.82 20.24
C ASP A 197 -6.27 0.27 20.17
N ARG A 198 -5.92 -0.30 19.02
CA ARG A 198 -6.03 -1.75 18.77
C ARG A 198 -5.08 -2.59 19.62
N ASP A 199 -4.02 -2.01 20.18
CA ASP A 199 -3.04 -2.68 21.03
C ASP A 199 -3.38 -2.54 22.53
N SER A 200 -4.36 -1.69 22.87
CA SER A 200 -4.77 -1.42 24.25
C SER A 200 -5.32 -2.66 24.96
N GLU A 201 -5.00 -2.82 26.24
CA GLU A 201 -5.55 -3.88 27.10
C GLU A 201 -7.08 -3.82 27.21
N LEU A 202 -7.65 -2.62 27.23
CA LEU A 202 -9.11 -2.41 27.24
C LEU A 202 -9.81 -3.03 26.03
N TYR A 203 -9.12 -3.09 24.89
CA TYR A 203 -9.62 -3.66 23.67
C TYR A 203 -9.40 -5.18 23.58
N ASN A 204 -8.29 -5.69 24.12
CA ASN A 204 -7.82 -7.06 23.90
C ASN A 204 -8.12 -8.03 25.06
N GLU A 205 -8.25 -7.56 26.32
CA GLU A 205 -8.52 -8.42 27.46
C GLU A 205 -10.01 -8.80 27.55
N ALA A 206 -10.29 -10.10 27.56
CA ALA A 206 -11.66 -10.65 27.53
C ALA A 206 -12.57 -10.10 28.64
N ASP A 207 -12.03 -9.90 29.87
CA ASP A 207 -12.79 -9.40 31.02
C ASP A 207 -13.12 -7.89 30.92
N ARG A 208 -12.31 -7.11 30.21
CA ARG A 208 -12.48 -5.66 30.03
C ARG A 208 -13.19 -5.30 28.74
N LYS A 209 -13.06 -6.16 27.73
CA LYS A 209 -13.61 -5.98 26.40
C LYS A 209 -15.11 -5.68 26.42
N GLY A 210 -15.90 -6.42 27.20
CA GLY A 210 -17.34 -6.20 27.30
C GLY A 210 -17.72 -4.80 27.80
N GLY A 211 -16.96 -4.25 28.77
CA GLY A 211 -17.16 -2.89 29.29
C GLY A 211 -16.85 -1.81 28.26
N PHE A 212 -15.76 -1.98 27.52
CA PHE A 212 -15.35 -1.08 26.44
C PHE A 212 -16.42 -1.02 25.34
N TYR A 213 -16.86 -2.16 24.82
CA TYR A 213 -17.90 -2.22 23.76
C TYR A 213 -19.24 -1.60 24.22
N ALA A 214 -19.68 -1.94 25.44
CA ALA A 214 -20.91 -1.40 25.98
C ALA A 214 -20.86 0.13 26.14
N GLN A 215 -19.71 0.67 26.59
CA GLN A 215 -19.55 2.11 26.77
C GLN A 215 -19.38 2.84 25.42
N SER A 216 -18.69 2.26 24.47
CA SER A 216 -18.58 2.75 23.10
C SER A 216 -19.95 2.82 22.42
N TRP A 217 -20.76 1.75 22.54
CA TRP A 217 -22.16 1.77 22.12
C TRP A 217 -22.94 2.91 22.76
N ALA A 218 -22.86 3.04 24.07
CA ALA A 218 -23.62 4.05 24.80
C ALA A 218 -23.24 5.48 24.36
N LEU A 219 -21.96 5.74 24.16
CA LEU A 219 -21.46 7.03 23.70
C LEU A 219 -21.93 7.34 22.27
N VAL A 220 -21.78 6.39 21.34
CA VAL A 220 -22.26 6.56 19.96
C VAL A 220 -23.76 6.74 19.92
N HIS A 221 -24.52 5.94 20.67
CA HIS A 221 -25.97 6.08 20.79
C HIS A 221 -26.38 7.47 21.30
N TYR A 222 -25.69 8.00 22.33
CA TYR A 222 -25.93 9.34 22.85
C TYR A 222 -25.58 10.42 21.83
N LEU A 223 -24.42 10.35 21.22
CA LEU A 223 -23.96 11.36 20.25
C LEU A 223 -24.83 11.41 18.99
N LEU A 224 -25.37 10.26 18.55
CA LEU A 224 -26.22 10.19 17.37
C LEU A 224 -27.69 10.57 17.65
N LEU A 225 -28.23 10.15 18.81
CA LEU A 225 -29.67 10.21 19.06
C LEU A 225 -30.07 11.04 20.29
N GLY A 226 -29.14 11.33 21.19
CA GLY A 226 -29.46 12.01 22.46
C GLY A 226 -29.55 13.52 22.36
N ASN A 227 -28.81 14.14 21.46
CA ASN A 227 -28.73 15.58 21.31
C ASN A 227 -28.29 15.97 19.91
N GLU A 228 -29.03 16.86 19.24
CA GLU A 228 -28.72 17.32 17.87
C GLU A 228 -27.37 18.05 17.77
N ASP A 229 -27.06 18.92 18.76
CA ASP A 229 -25.79 19.64 18.77
C ASP A 229 -24.62 18.66 18.88
N ARG A 230 -24.75 17.60 19.70
CA ARG A 230 -23.73 16.55 19.85
C ARG A 230 -23.53 15.75 18.57
N ARG A 231 -24.60 15.53 17.80
CA ARG A 231 -24.48 14.85 16.48
C ARG A 231 -23.68 15.69 15.50
N GLN A 232 -23.89 16.99 15.44
CA GLN A 232 -23.12 17.89 14.57
C GLN A 232 -21.66 17.98 15.02
N GLN A 233 -21.41 18.05 16.32
CA GLN A 233 -20.07 18.06 16.90
C GLN A 233 -19.32 16.75 16.65
N LEU A 234 -20.00 15.61 16.71
CA LEU A 234 -19.41 14.31 16.31
C LEU A 234 -18.96 14.35 14.84
N GLY A 235 -19.77 14.91 13.94
CA GLY A 235 -19.40 15.05 12.52
C GLY A 235 -18.11 15.87 12.36
N LEU A 236 -18.02 17.03 13.05
CA LEU A 236 -16.84 17.88 13.03
C LEU A 236 -15.60 17.16 13.61
N TYR A 237 -15.77 16.47 14.74
CA TYR A 237 -14.70 15.67 15.36
C TYR A 237 -14.12 14.63 14.40
N LEU A 238 -14.98 13.83 13.78
CA LEU A 238 -14.55 12.80 12.83
C LEU A 238 -13.88 13.39 11.59
N GLU A 239 -14.33 14.56 11.13
CA GLU A 239 -13.67 15.27 10.03
C GLU A 239 -12.28 15.76 10.41
N MET A 240 -12.11 16.34 11.59
CA MET A 240 -10.80 16.82 12.08
C MET A 240 -9.81 15.65 12.23
N VAL A 241 -10.24 14.55 12.85
CA VAL A 241 -9.40 13.35 13.01
C VAL A 241 -9.02 12.75 11.64
N ARG A 242 -9.96 12.69 10.71
CA ARG A 242 -9.70 12.27 9.32
C ARG A 242 -8.64 13.16 8.63
N ASN A 243 -8.62 14.44 8.94
CA ASN A 243 -7.64 15.40 8.42
C ASN A 243 -6.30 15.38 9.19
N GLY A 244 -6.12 14.43 10.13
CA GLY A 244 -4.86 14.19 10.85
C GLY A 244 -4.67 15.06 12.10
N VAL A 245 -5.72 15.72 12.59
CA VAL A 245 -5.72 16.37 13.89
C VAL A 245 -5.74 15.27 14.98
N SER A 246 -4.98 15.47 16.05
CA SER A 246 -4.96 14.50 17.15
C SER A 246 -6.35 14.38 17.81
N GLU A 247 -6.72 13.19 18.29
CA GLU A 247 -8.04 12.96 18.88
C GLU A 247 -8.35 13.89 20.06
N ASN A 248 -7.36 14.20 20.90
CA ASN A 248 -7.52 15.13 22.01
C ASN A 248 -7.79 16.58 21.56
N GLU A 249 -7.07 17.05 20.54
CA GLU A 249 -7.26 18.39 19.98
C GLU A 249 -8.60 18.47 19.24
N ALA A 250 -8.91 17.47 18.42
CA ALA A 250 -10.18 17.38 17.72
C ALA A 250 -11.38 17.33 18.71
N PHE A 251 -11.23 16.64 19.86
CA PHE A 251 -12.25 16.62 20.90
C PHE A 251 -12.48 18.02 21.50
N ALA A 252 -11.41 18.71 21.91
CA ALA A 252 -11.51 20.03 22.53
C ALA A 252 -12.18 21.04 21.59
N ASP A 253 -11.78 21.04 20.32
CA ASP A 253 -12.26 21.99 19.33
C ASP A 253 -13.70 21.69 18.87
N ALA A 254 -14.01 20.40 18.61
CA ALA A 254 -15.32 20.03 18.08
C ALA A 254 -16.41 20.02 19.15
N PHE A 255 -16.16 19.41 20.31
CA PHE A 255 -17.18 19.27 21.35
C PHE A 255 -17.30 20.49 22.25
N SER A 256 -16.27 21.34 22.32
CA SER A 256 -16.23 22.55 23.15
C SER A 256 -16.67 22.28 24.61
N THR A 257 -16.22 21.16 25.18
CA THR A 257 -16.57 20.68 26.52
C THR A 257 -15.45 19.81 27.09
N GLU A 258 -15.51 19.53 28.39
CA GLU A 258 -14.58 18.60 29.05
C GLU A 258 -15.12 17.16 29.05
N TYR A 259 -14.22 16.17 29.09
CA TYR A 259 -14.59 14.73 29.14
C TYR A 259 -15.55 14.41 30.28
N ASP A 260 -15.35 14.98 31.47
CA ASP A 260 -16.20 14.77 32.65
C ASP A 260 -17.61 15.33 32.49
N ALA A 261 -17.75 16.45 31.78
CA ALA A 261 -19.04 17.04 31.46
C ALA A 261 -19.80 16.14 30.48
N LEU A 262 -19.14 15.70 29.39
CA LEU A 262 -19.74 14.75 28.43
C LEU A 262 -20.09 13.42 29.11
N ALA A 263 -19.27 12.92 30.02
CA ALA A 263 -19.56 11.71 30.81
C ALA A 263 -20.81 11.89 31.70
N THR A 264 -21.05 13.11 32.18
CA THR A 264 -22.23 13.42 32.98
C THR A 264 -23.50 13.43 32.11
N GLU A 265 -23.42 13.97 30.90
CA GLU A 265 -24.52 13.95 29.92
C GLU A 265 -24.84 12.50 29.49
N LEU A 266 -23.81 11.70 29.22
CA LEU A 266 -23.95 10.28 28.87
C LEU A 266 -24.65 9.50 29.99
N ARG A 267 -24.25 9.72 31.25
CA ARG A 267 -24.94 9.11 32.42
C ARG A 267 -26.39 9.53 32.53
N ALA A 268 -26.70 10.77 32.26
CA ALA A 268 -28.09 11.28 32.25
C ALA A 268 -28.92 10.60 31.16
N HIS A 269 -28.34 10.46 29.94
CA HIS A 269 -28.98 9.77 28.83
C HIS A 269 -29.27 8.29 29.17
N LEU A 270 -28.33 7.54 29.72
CA LEU A 270 -28.53 6.15 30.11
C LEU A 270 -29.51 5.91 31.27
N ARG A 271 -29.84 6.94 32.04
CA ARG A 271 -30.88 6.92 33.10
C ARG A 271 -32.27 7.19 32.58
N SER A 272 -32.39 7.63 31.32
CA SER A 272 -33.70 7.85 30.72
C SER A 272 -34.56 6.58 30.75
N LEU A 273 -35.85 6.74 31.02
CA LEU A 273 -36.80 5.64 30.98
C LEU A 273 -37.03 5.09 29.57
N GLN A 274 -36.87 5.96 28.59
CA GLN A 274 -36.98 5.62 27.17
C GLN A 274 -35.76 6.19 26.42
N LEU A 275 -34.91 5.31 25.91
CA LEU A 275 -33.86 5.70 24.99
C LEU A 275 -34.44 5.82 23.56
N PRO A 276 -34.07 6.84 22.80
CA PRO A 276 -34.54 7.01 21.42
C PRO A 276 -33.96 5.93 20.50
N TRP A 277 -34.62 5.69 19.38
CA TRP A 277 -34.12 4.91 18.25
C TRP A 277 -34.60 5.49 16.95
N ILE A 278 -34.00 5.12 15.84
CA ILE A 278 -34.45 5.48 14.51
C ILE A 278 -35.54 4.49 14.09
N GLU A 279 -36.73 5.01 13.75
CA GLU A 279 -37.77 4.27 13.06
C GLU A 279 -38.09 4.98 11.75
N THR A 280 -37.93 4.27 10.65
CA THR A 280 -38.14 4.79 9.30
C THR A 280 -38.79 3.73 8.42
N LYS A 281 -39.12 4.11 7.20
CA LYS A 281 -39.61 3.16 6.17
C LYS A 281 -38.60 3.10 5.05
N ALA A 282 -38.34 1.90 4.57
CA ALA A 282 -37.53 1.64 3.40
C ALA A 282 -38.26 0.69 2.45
N GLU A 283 -38.10 0.92 1.15
CA GLU A 283 -38.56 -0.01 0.12
C GLU A 283 -37.45 -1.02 -0.18
N ILE A 284 -37.46 -2.15 0.54
CA ILE A 284 -36.44 -3.17 0.44
C ILE A 284 -36.84 -4.18 -0.63
N ASP A 285 -36.23 -4.04 -1.81
CA ASP A 285 -36.37 -4.99 -2.91
C ASP A 285 -35.14 -5.89 -2.99
N ILE A 286 -35.23 -7.07 -2.35
CA ILE A 286 -34.18 -8.10 -2.40
C ILE A 286 -34.71 -9.39 -3.00
N ASP A 287 -33.92 -10.02 -3.86
CA ASP A 287 -34.28 -11.34 -4.38
C ASP A 287 -34.16 -12.39 -3.27
N LYS A 288 -35.31 -12.90 -2.83
CA LYS A 288 -35.41 -13.98 -1.84
C LYS A 288 -35.26 -15.38 -2.44
N ASN A 289 -35.18 -15.50 -3.79
CA ASN A 289 -34.92 -16.77 -4.47
C ASN A 289 -33.43 -17.00 -4.61
N LEU A 290 -32.79 -17.46 -3.55
CA LEU A 290 -31.37 -17.66 -3.50
C LEU A 290 -30.93 -18.92 -4.26
N GLU A 291 -29.88 -18.80 -5.07
CA GLU A 291 -29.22 -19.95 -5.69
C GLU A 291 -28.47 -20.74 -4.61
N ILE A 292 -28.85 -22.01 -4.42
CA ILE A 292 -28.25 -22.88 -3.40
C ILE A 292 -27.72 -24.15 -4.07
N ARG A 293 -26.41 -24.35 -4.02
CA ARG A 293 -25.76 -25.58 -4.51
C ARG A 293 -25.04 -26.33 -3.38
N THR A 294 -24.95 -27.63 -3.50
CA THR A 294 -24.09 -28.44 -2.63
C THR A 294 -22.65 -28.32 -3.10
N MET A 295 -21.73 -28.13 -2.17
CA MET A 295 -20.32 -28.02 -2.46
C MET A 295 -19.67 -29.40 -2.60
N SER A 296 -18.70 -29.50 -3.52
CA SER A 296 -17.80 -30.65 -3.56
C SER A 296 -16.90 -30.69 -2.33
N TYR A 297 -16.32 -31.82 -2.00
CA TYR A 297 -15.38 -31.89 -0.87
C TYR A 297 -14.10 -31.08 -1.14
N ALA A 298 -13.62 -31.04 -2.37
CA ALA A 298 -12.50 -30.19 -2.78
C ALA A 298 -12.80 -28.70 -2.61
N ASP A 299 -14.00 -28.23 -3.03
CA ASP A 299 -14.45 -26.86 -2.78
C ASP A 299 -14.46 -26.53 -1.28
N VAL A 300 -14.98 -27.42 -0.44
CA VAL A 300 -15.05 -27.22 1.02
C VAL A 300 -13.65 -27.05 1.62
N LEU A 301 -12.75 -27.97 1.27
CA LEU A 301 -11.35 -27.90 1.73
C LEU A 301 -10.67 -26.62 1.27
N TYR A 302 -10.78 -26.29 -0.02
CA TYR A 302 -10.23 -25.07 -0.56
C TYR A 302 -10.74 -23.82 0.20
N ARG A 303 -12.06 -23.68 0.34
CA ARG A 303 -12.66 -22.51 1.00
C ARG A 303 -12.26 -22.37 2.46
N LEU A 304 -12.16 -23.47 3.19
CA LEU A 304 -11.72 -23.46 4.59
C LEU A 304 -10.22 -23.15 4.71
N GLY A 305 -9.40 -23.67 3.81
CA GLY A 305 -7.98 -23.32 3.72
C GLY A 305 -7.77 -21.85 3.36
N ASP A 306 -8.58 -21.30 2.47
CA ASP A 306 -8.60 -19.90 2.07
C ASP A 306 -8.96 -18.98 3.26
N LEU A 307 -10.01 -19.32 4.02
CA LEU A 307 -10.36 -18.62 5.26
C LEU A 307 -9.21 -18.60 6.28
N LEU A 308 -8.52 -19.72 6.48
CA LEU A 308 -7.36 -19.82 7.37
C LEU A 308 -6.16 -19.00 6.86
N GLY A 309 -5.99 -18.95 5.54
CA GLY A 309 -4.89 -18.25 4.87
C GLY A 309 -4.92 -16.74 5.05
N ASN A 310 -6.09 -16.17 5.26
CA ASN A 310 -6.32 -14.74 5.35
C ASN A 310 -6.45 -14.21 6.80
N GLN A 311 -6.20 -15.04 7.80
CA GLN A 311 -6.10 -14.58 9.19
C GLN A 311 -4.76 -13.86 9.44
N HIS A 312 -4.76 -12.82 10.27
CA HIS A 312 -3.58 -11.98 10.57
C HIS A 312 -2.36 -12.76 11.05
N LEU A 313 -2.56 -13.90 11.70
CA LEU A 313 -1.50 -14.83 12.06
C LEU A 313 -1.47 -15.95 11.01
N SER A 314 -0.34 -16.09 10.34
CA SER A 314 -0.14 -17.17 9.38
C SER A 314 -0.50 -18.53 10.02
N ARG A 315 -1.46 -19.21 9.41
CA ARG A 315 -1.95 -20.54 9.82
C ARG A 315 -1.27 -21.58 8.94
N PRO A 316 -0.17 -22.21 9.39
CA PRO A 316 0.58 -23.16 8.57
C PRO A 316 -0.27 -24.37 8.13
N GLU A 317 -1.31 -24.71 8.91
CA GLU A 317 -2.24 -25.78 8.59
C GLU A 317 -3.02 -25.57 7.28
N ARG A 318 -3.17 -24.33 6.76
CA ARG A 318 -3.89 -24.03 5.52
C ARG A 318 -3.37 -24.82 4.32
N ARG A 319 -2.06 -25.05 4.26
CA ARG A 319 -1.43 -25.81 3.18
C ARG A 319 -2.00 -27.23 3.10
N ALA A 320 -2.20 -27.90 4.24
CA ALA A 320 -2.77 -29.25 4.29
C ALA A 320 -4.19 -29.28 3.71
N TYR A 321 -4.97 -28.19 3.86
CA TYR A 321 -6.29 -28.06 3.24
C TYR A 321 -6.20 -27.99 1.71
N PHE A 322 -5.27 -27.23 1.17
CA PHE A 322 -5.09 -27.10 -0.27
C PHE A 322 -4.55 -28.40 -0.88
N GLU A 323 -3.62 -29.08 -0.20
CA GLU A 323 -3.10 -30.39 -0.61
C GLU A 323 -4.21 -31.44 -0.61
N ALA A 324 -5.02 -31.52 0.43
CA ALA A 324 -6.16 -32.44 0.50
C ALA A 324 -7.24 -32.11 -0.55
N ALA A 325 -7.45 -30.83 -0.88
CA ALA A 325 -8.37 -30.44 -1.93
C ALA A 325 -7.85 -30.87 -3.33
N ALA A 326 -6.56 -30.70 -3.59
CA ALA A 326 -5.92 -31.15 -4.84
C ALA A 326 -5.82 -32.70 -4.93
N GLU A 327 -5.76 -33.41 -3.80
CA GLU A 327 -5.87 -34.86 -3.75
C GLU A 327 -7.29 -35.33 -4.05
N ALA A 328 -8.30 -34.68 -3.48
CA ALA A 328 -9.73 -34.99 -3.72
C ALA A 328 -10.15 -34.68 -5.16
N ASP A 329 -9.60 -33.62 -5.77
CA ASP A 329 -9.79 -33.27 -7.18
C ASP A 329 -8.50 -32.70 -7.76
N PRO A 330 -7.70 -33.50 -8.51
CA PRO A 330 -6.45 -33.05 -9.13
C PRO A 330 -6.61 -31.96 -10.19
N SER A 331 -7.84 -31.70 -10.64
CA SER A 331 -8.20 -30.62 -11.59
C SER A 331 -8.78 -29.39 -10.90
N HIS A 332 -8.78 -29.33 -9.56
CA HIS A 332 -9.29 -28.17 -8.81
C HIS A 332 -8.33 -26.97 -8.91
N GLY A 333 -8.53 -26.13 -9.94
CA GLY A 333 -7.62 -25.04 -10.26
C GLY A 333 -7.39 -24.04 -9.12
N ALA A 334 -8.40 -23.73 -8.33
CA ALA A 334 -8.27 -22.82 -7.20
C ALA A 334 -7.31 -23.36 -6.12
N SER A 335 -7.36 -24.66 -5.80
CA SER A 335 -6.39 -25.27 -4.87
C SER A 335 -4.99 -25.31 -5.42
N LEU A 336 -4.82 -25.63 -6.71
CA LEU A 336 -3.53 -25.61 -7.38
C LEU A 336 -2.94 -24.19 -7.38
N SER A 337 -3.76 -23.17 -7.61
CA SER A 337 -3.35 -21.75 -7.54
C SER A 337 -2.93 -21.35 -6.13
N SER A 338 -3.65 -21.80 -5.09
CA SER A 338 -3.25 -21.53 -3.70
C SER A 338 -1.96 -22.24 -3.31
N LEU A 339 -1.75 -23.48 -3.75
CA LEU A 339 -0.47 -24.19 -3.56
C LEU A 339 0.68 -23.50 -4.31
N ALA A 340 0.43 -22.88 -5.46
CA ALA A 340 1.41 -22.07 -6.16
C ALA A 340 1.83 -20.86 -5.32
N VAL A 341 0.87 -20.13 -4.73
CA VAL A 341 1.15 -19.01 -3.82
C VAL A 341 1.93 -19.47 -2.57
N GLU A 342 1.65 -20.67 -2.04
CA GLU A 342 2.45 -21.23 -0.95
C GLU A 342 3.89 -21.54 -1.39
N ALA A 343 4.10 -22.04 -2.60
CA ALA A 343 5.43 -22.26 -3.16
C ALA A 343 6.20 -20.94 -3.36
N GLU A 344 5.52 -19.87 -3.83
CA GLU A 344 6.09 -18.52 -3.92
C GLU A 344 6.60 -18.01 -2.56
N ARG A 345 5.80 -18.18 -1.49
CA ARG A 345 6.18 -17.79 -0.12
C ARG A 345 7.42 -18.54 0.39
N MET A 346 7.66 -19.74 -0.12
CA MET A 346 8.85 -20.55 0.19
C MET A 346 10.00 -20.30 -0.81
N ALA A 347 9.85 -19.34 -1.71
CA ALA A 347 10.78 -19.07 -2.82
C ALA A 347 11.05 -20.28 -3.73
N ASP A 348 10.15 -21.26 -3.76
CA ASP A 348 10.20 -22.40 -4.70
C ASP A 348 9.53 -22.00 -6.02
N TRP A 349 10.27 -21.24 -6.82
CA TRP A 349 9.77 -20.63 -8.05
C TRP A 349 9.45 -21.63 -9.15
N GLU A 350 10.15 -22.78 -9.19
CA GLU A 350 9.90 -23.84 -10.17
C GLU A 350 8.55 -24.51 -9.91
N THR A 351 8.32 -24.91 -8.67
CA THR A 351 7.04 -25.48 -8.24
C THR A 351 5.90 -24.47 -8.41
N ALA A 352 6.10 -23.21 -8.03
CA ALA A 352 5.10 -22.14 -8.18
C ALA A 352 4.69 -21.99 -9.66
N HIS A 353 5.66 -21.89 -10.56
CA HIS A 353 5.39 -21.77 -12.00
C HIS A 353 4.61 -22.96 -12.56
N ALA A 354 5.02 -24.18 -12.22
CA ALA A 354 4.36 -25.40 -12.67
C ALA A 354 2.91 -25.48 -12.17
N LEU A 355 2.67 -25.11 -10.91
CA LEU A 355 1.35 -25.12 -10.30
C LEU A 355 0.43 -24.04 -10.87
N HIS A 356 0.90 -22.81 -11.07
CA HIS A 356 0.11 -21.76 -11.73
C HIS A 356 -0.29 -22.13 -13.15
N LYS A 357 0.65 -22.68 -13.93
CA LYS A 357 0.36 -23.17 -15.28
C LYS A 357 -0.70 -24.27 -15.28
N ARG A 358 -0.63 -25.23 -14.35
CA ARG A 358 -1.64 -26.28 -14.19
C ARG A 358 -2.98 -25.68 -13.75
N ALA A 359 -2.98 -24.78 -12.79
CA ALA A 359 -4.18 -24.12 -12.29
C ALA A 359 -4.94 -23.38 -13.40
N SER A 360 -4.24 -22.57 -14.19
CA SER A 360 -4.86 -21.82 -15.30
C SER A 360 -5.38 -22.72 -16.42
N ALA A 361 -4.73 -23.86 -16.68
CA ALA A 361 -5.23 -24.85 -17.62
C ALA A 361 -6.46 -25.60 -17.10
N ALA A 362 -6.53 -25.88 -15.80
CA ALA A 362 -7.65 -26.57 -15.17
C ALA A 362 -8.88 -25.66 -15.00
N SER A 363 -8.67 -24.37 -14.77
CA SER A 363 -9.76 -23.39 -14.52
C SER A 363 -9.57 -22.10 -15.34
N PRO A 364 -9.64 -22.15 -16.69
CA PRO A 364 -9.42 -20.99 -17.55
C PRO A 364 -10.51 -19.93 -17.48
N GLY A 365 -11.62 -20.23 -16.82
CA GLY A 365 -12.75 -19.31 -16.55
C GLY A 365 -12.79 -18.79 -15.12
N ASP A 366 -11.79 -19.04 -14.29
CA ASP A 366 -11.72 -18.52 -12.92
C ASP A 366 -10.86 -17.25 -12.89
N PRO A 367 -11.46 -16.06 -12.63
CA PRO A 367 -10.74 -14.79 -12.65
C PRO A 367 -9.62 -14.72 -11.60
N LEU A 368 -9.82 -15.31 -10.40
CA LEU A 368 -8.81 -15.30 -9.34
C LEU A 368 -7.59 -16.16 -9.71
N VAL A 369 -7.80 -17.31 -10.34
CA VAL A 369 -6.71 -18.17 -10.83
C VAL A 369 -5.88 -17.45 -11.88
N LEU A 370 -6.52 -16.78 -12.83
CA LEU A 370 -5.85 -16.01 -13.88
C LEU A 370 -5.13 -14.78 -13.30
N TYR A 371 -5.77 -14.05 -12.38
CA TYR A 371 -5.17 -12.93 -11.68
C TYR A 371 -3.86 -13.33 -10.98
N ARG A 372 -3.88 -14.38 -10.15
CA ARG A 372 -2.70 -14.87 -9.43
C ARG A 372 -1.60 -15.31 -10.39
N TRP A 373 -1.95 -15.97 -11.49
CA TRP A 373 -0.99 -16.34 -12.53
C TRP A 373 -0.37 -15.12 -13.22
N GLY A 374 -1.18 -14.14 -13.60
CA GLY A 374 -0.68 -12.90 -14.22
C GLY A 374 0.20 -12.09 -13.28
N THR A 375 -0.18 -11.96 -12.01
CA THR A 375 0.61 -11.26 -10.98
C THR A 375 1.96 -11.95 -10.73
N TYR A 376 1.98 -13.27 -10.64
CA TYR A 376 3.23 -14.04 -10.55
C TYR A 376 4.16 -13.76 -11.73
N LEU A 377 3.64 -13.78 -12.96
CA LEU A 377 4.44 -13.51 -14.16
C LEU A 377 4.98 -12.08 -14.17
N SER A 378 4.18 -11.10 -13.76
CA SER A 378 4.60 -9.70 -13.63
C SER A 378 5.79 -9.57 -12.67
N CYS A 379 5.66 -10.12 -11.46
CA CYS A 379 6.71 -10.07 -10.43
C CYS A 379 8.02 -10.79 -10.82
N ARG A 380 7.94 -11.76 -11.73
CA ARG A 380 9.12 -12.55 -12.18
C ARG A 380 9.77 -12.02 -13.46
N GLY A 381 9.38 -10.84 -13.93
CA GLY A 381 9.89 -10.27 -15.18
C GLY A 381 9.52 -11.09 -16.41
N GLY A 382 8.32 -11.69 -16.39
CA GLY A 382 7.79 -12.46 -17.51
C GLY A 382 7.52 -11.58 -18.75
N ASN A 383 7.17 -12.24 -19.87
CA ASN A 383 6.77 -11.52 -21.06
C ASN A 383 5.53 -10.63 -20.77
N HIS A 384 5.71 -9.33 -20.89
CA HIS A 384 4.69 -8.32 -20.53
C HIS A 384 3.41 -8.45 -21.37
N GLU A 385 3.51 -8.79 -22.65
CA GLU A 385 2.36 -8.99 -23.53
C GLU A 385 1.52 -10.18 -23.02
N ARG A 386 2.18 -11.29 -22.69
CA ARG A 386 1.52 -12.47 -22.14
C ARG A 386 0.89 -12.20 -20.78
N THR A 387 1.57 -11.45 -19.91
CA THR A 387 1.07 -11.04 -18.61
C THR A 387 -0.19 -10.18 -18.75
N ALA A 388 -0.14 -9.16 -19.62
CA ALA A 388 -1.28 -8.30 -19.91
C ALA A 388 -2.48 -9.07 -20.49
N GLU A 389 -2.25 -10.02 -21.41
CA GLU A 389 -3.28 -10.89 -21.97
C GLU A 389 -4.02 -11.69 -20.88
N ILE A 390 -3.29 -12.30 -19.96
CA ILE A 390 -3.85 -13.09 -18.87
C ILE A 390 -4.64 -12.22 -17.90
N LEU A 391 -4.08 -11.07 -17.50
CA LEU A 391 -4.75 -10.13 -16.59
C LEU A 391 -5.99 -9.49 -17.25
N THR A 392 -5.93 -9.15 -18.53
CA THR A 392 -7.10 -8.66 -19.28
C THR A 392 -8.20 -9.71 -19.30
N ARG A 393 -7.84 -10.98 -19.56
CA ARG A 393 -8.83 -12.07 -19.52
C ARG A 393 -9.45 -12.23 -18.14
N SER A 394 -8.69 -12.08 -17.07
CA SER A 394 -9.20 -12.07 -15.70
C SER A 394 -10.18 -10.91 -15.46
N ALA A 395 -9.84 -9.70 -15.91
CA ALA A 395 -10.69 -8.51 -15.82
C ALA A 395 -11.99 -8.63 -16.62
N GLU A 396 -11.97 -9.28 -17.79
CA GLU A 396 -13.17 -9.56 -18.59
C GLU A 396 -14.12 -10.51 -17.88
N LEU A 397 -13.58 -11.51 -17.15
CA LEU A 397 -14.37 -12.50 -16.40
C LEU A 397 -15.01 -11.91 -15.15
N ASP A 398 -14.32 -11.00 -14.49
CA ASP A 398 -14.84 -10.26 -13.33
C ASP A 398 -14.37 -8.81 -13.37
N PRO A 399 -15.11 -7.91 -14.06
CA PRO A 399 -14.77 -6.50 -14.12
C PRO A 399 -14.85 -5.77 -12.78
N SER A 400 -15.53 -6.33 -11.78
CA SER A 400 -15.68 -5.76 -10.44
C SER A 400 -14.50 -6.07 -9.52
N PHE A 401 -13.56 -6.92 -9.95
CA PHE A 401 -12.40 -7.34 -9.16
C PHE A 401 -11.26 -6.33 -9.29
N ALA A 402 -11.24 -5.31 -8.42
CA ALA A 402 -10.26 -4.21 -8.46
C ALA A 402 -8.78 -4.64 -8.50
N PRO A 403 -8.33 -5.72 -7.80
CA PRO A 403 -6.93 -6.12 -7.83
C PRO A 403 -6.38 -6.44 -9.22
N VAL A 404 -7.22 -6.96 -10.13
CA VAL A 404 -6.76 -7.29 -11.49
C VAL A 404 -6.44 -6.03 -12.29
N TRP A 405 -7.23 -4.97 -12.13
CA TRP A 405 -7.00 -3.70 -12.81
C TRP A 405 -5.73 -3.02 -12.31
N ALA A 406 -5.48 -3.06 -11.00
CA ALA A 406 -4.24 -2.56 -10.40
C ALA A 406 -3.01 -3.34 -10.91
N SER A 407 -3.08 -4.68 -10.95
CA SER A 407 -1.99 -5.51 -11.47
C SER A 407 -1.74 -5.30 -12.96
N LEU A 408 -2.80 -5.09 -13.74
CA LEU A 408 -2.70 -4.79 -15.17
C LEU A 408 -2.04 -3.41 -15.39
N ALA A 409 -2.46 -2.39 -14.65
CA ALA A 409 -1.87 -1.05 -14.69
C ALA A 409 -0.39 -1.08 -14.31
N ASN A 410 -0.03 -1.78 -13.23
CA ASN A 410 1.34 -1.94 -12.79
C ASN A 410 2.20 -2.68 -13.83
N SER A 411 1.67 -3.75 -14.44
CA SER A 411 2.36 -4.48 -15.51
C SER A 411 2.67 -3.59 -16.72
N TYR A 412 1.74 -2.71 -17.12
CA TYR A 412 1.99 -1.72 -18.17
C TYR A 412 3.00 -0.67 -17.75
N ALA A 413 2.89 -0.16 -16.51
CA ALA A 413 3.80 0.84 -15.98
C ALA A 413 5.24 0.34 -15.92
N ASP A 414 5.47 -0.91 -15.48
CA ASP A 414 6.79 -1.52 -15.37
C ASP A 414 7.38 -1.85 -16.76
N ALA A 415 6.53 -2.26 -17.70
CA ALA A 415 6.94 -2.50 -19.08
C ALA A 415 7.26 -1.22 -19.88
N GLY A 416 7.02 -0.05 -19.33
CA GLY A 416 7.16 1.21 -20.06
C GLY A 416 6.10 1.42 -21.14
N VAL A 417 5.02 0.62 -21.15
CA VAL A 417 3.95 0.72 -22.14
C VAL A 417 3.12 1.98 -21.88
N THR A 418 3.13 2.88 -22.85
CA THR A 418 2.34 4.11 -22.83
C THR A 418 1.16 3.97 -23.78
N SER A 419 0.01 3.50 -23.28
CA SER A 419 -1.21 3.34 -24.06
C SER A 419 -2.42 3.84 -23.28
N GLU A 420 -3.47 4.25 -23.99
CA GLU A 420 -4.75 4.60 -23.34
C GLU A 420 -5.33 3.42 -22.54
N ALA A 421 -5.10 2.18 -22.98
CA ALA A 421 -5.52 0.99 -22.24
C ALA A 421 -4.83 0.87 -20.87
N ALA A 422 -3.55 1.24 -20.78
CA ALA A 422 -2.83 1.27 -19.52
C ALA A 422 -3.39 2.34 -18.57
N VAL A 423 -3.69 3.54 -19.08
CA VAL A 423 -4.32 4.62 -18.32
C VAL A 423 -5.72 4.21 -17.85
N GLU A 424 -6.50 3.59 -18.73
CA GLU A 424 -7.85 3.16 -18.40
C GLU A 424 -7.85 2.09 -17.31
N ALA A 425 -6.94 1.11 -17.36
CA ALA A 425 -6.77 0.11 -16.31
C ALA A 425 -6.43 0.76 -14.96
N ALA A 426 -5.49 1.73 -14.95
CA ALA A 426 -5.11 2.46 -13.74
C ALA A 426 -6.26 3.34 -13.22
N ARG A 427 -7.02 3.97 -14.11
CA ARG A 427 -8.18 4.79 -13.75
C ARG A 427 -9.29 3.95 -13.13
N ILE A 428 -9.57 2.77 -13.69
CA ILE A 428 -10.55 1.82 -13.13
C ILE A 428 -10.08 1.35 -11.75
N ALA A 429 -8.82 0.93 -11.62
CA ALA A 429 -8.25 0.49 -10.34
C ALA A 429 -8.39 1.58 -9.26
N HIS A 430 -8.02 2.82 -9.61
CA HIS A 430 -8.11 3.96 -8.71
C HIS A 430 -9.57 4.33 -8.37
N SER A 431 -10.49 4.31 -9.34
CA SER A 431 -11.91 4.60 -9.09
C SER A 431 -12.57 3.58 -8.17
N MET A 432 -12.16 2.31 -8.25
CA MET A 432 -12.66 1.23 -7.38
C MET A 432 -12.06 1.26 -5.98
N ARG A 433 -10.83 1.76 -5.84
CA ARG A 433 -10.12 1.91 -4.56
C ARG A 433 -9.49 3.29 -4.47
N PRO A 434 -10.26 4.36 -4.25
CA PRO A 434 -9.71 5.72 -4.18
C PRO A 434 -8.66 5.92 -3.08
N SER A 435 -8.73 5.08 -2.04
CA SER A 435 -7.76 5.05 -0.93
C SER A 435 -6.48 4.27 -1.22
N ASP A 436 -6.42 3.52 -2.32
CA ASP A 436 -5.23 2.75 -2.68
C ASP A 436 -4.15 3.66 -3.27
N ILE A 437 -3.18 3.95 -2.42
CA ILE A 437 -2.02 4.79 -2.74
C ILE A 437 -1.21 4.21 -3.92
N SER A 438 -1.14 2.88 -4.04
CA SER A 438 -0.44 2.22 -5.14
C SER A 438 -1.12 2.50 -6.48
N ALA A 439 -2.45 2.32 -6.55
CA ALA A 439 -3.23 2.59 -7.74
C ALA A 439 -3.14 4.07 -8.16
N ALA A 440 -3.22 5.00 -7.20
CA ALA A 440 -3.04 6.43 -7.47
C ALA A 440 -1.64 6.74 -8.03
N ARG A 441 -0.59 6.16 -7.44
CA ARG A 441 0.79 6.36 -7.90
C ARG A 441 1.03 5.82 -9.30
N ASP A 442 0.47 4.66 -9.64
CA ASP A 442 0.63 4.06 -10.97
C ASP A 442 -0.12 4.88 -12.01
N LEU A 443 -1.29 5.42 -11.67
CA LEU A 443 -2.02 6.35 -12.52
C LEU A 443 -1.22 7.65 -12.76
N VAL A 444 -0.61 8.23 -11.71
CA VAL A 444 0.31 9.38 -11.84
C VAL A 444 1.46 9.07 -12.80
N ARG A 445 2.12 7.93 -12.66
CA ARG A 445 3.23 7.52 -13.54
C ARG A 445 2.80 7.41 -15.00
N LEU A 446 1.64 6.80 -15.27
CA LEU A 446 1.13 6.64 -16.63
C LEU A 446 0.74 7.98 -17.24
N TYR A 447 0.07 8.87 -16.48
CA TYR A 447 -0.23 10.22 -16.95
C TYR A 447 1.04 11.01 -17.30
N LEU A 448 2.07 10.96 -16.45
CA LEU A 448 3.34 11.66 -16.70
C LEU A 448 4.04 11.15 -17.97
N ARG A 449 4.04 9.84 -18.20
CA ARG A 449 4.62 9.25 -19.42
C ARG A 449 3.91 9.66 -20.70
N LEU A 450 2.61 9.98 -20.61
CA LEU A 450 1.79 10.47 -21.74
C LEU A 450 1.76 12.00 -21.84
N ASP A 451 2.61 12.70 -21.11
CA ASP A 451 2.62 14.17 -20.98
C ASP A 451 1.29 14.78 -20.49
N ARG A 452 0.50 14.00 -19.75
CA ARG A 452 -0.77 14.41 -19.14
C ARG A 452 -0.54 14.93 -17.72
N ARG A 453 0.31 15.97 -17.61
CA ARG A 453 0.78 16.53 -16.33
C ARG A 453 -0.37 17.01 -15.44
N GLN A 454 -1.38 17.67 -16.02
CA GLN A 454 -2.48 18.24 -15.23
C GLN A 454 -3.28 17.16 -14.52
N GLU A 455 -3.56 16.07 -15.21
CA GLU A 455 -4.27 14.93 -14.64
C GLU A 455 -3.42 14.25 -13.54
N ALA A 456 -2.12 14.12 -13.75
CA ALA A 456 -1.23 13.60 -12.72
C ALA A 456 -1.24 14.47 -11.44
N VAL A 457 -1.20 15.81 -11.61
CA VAL A 457 -1.29 16.77 -10.49
C VAL A 457 -2.63 16.64 -9.77
N SER A 458 -3.76 16.54 -10.48
CA SER A 458 -5.09 16.35 -9.87
C SER A 458 -5.13 15.08 -9.00
N VAL A 459 -4.63 13.96 -9.50
CA VAL A 459 -4.57 12.71 -8.72
C VAL A 459 -3.73 12.87 -7.44
N ILE A 460 -2.59 13.59 -7.53
CA ILE A 460 -1.73 13.82 -6.36
C ILE A 460 -2.45 14.68 -5.32
N GLU A 461 -3.13 15.73 -5.75
CA GLU A 461 -3.83 16.67 -4.86
C GLU A 461 -5.08 16.06 -4.23
N ASP A 462 -5.81 15.24 -4.97
CA ASP A 462 -7.07 14.67 -4.52
C ASP A 462 -6.88 13.38 -3.71
N SER A 463 -6.02 12.47 -4.19
CA SER A 463 -5.97 11.10 -3.70
C SER A 463 -4.79 10.83 -2.75
N LEU A 464 -3.69 11.58 -2.83
CA LEU A 464 -2.51 11.36 -1.98
C LEU A 464 -2.41 12.36 -0.82
N ARG A 465 -3.44 13.16 -0.60
CA ARG A 465 -3.47 14.19 0.45
C ARG A 465 -3.30 13.64 1.87
N SER A 466 -3.79 12.44 2.11
CA SER A 466 -3.79 11.79 3.43
C SER A 466 -2.41 11.34 3.89
N ASP A 467 -1.47 11.06 2.97
CA ASP A 467 -0.09 10.69 3.28
C ASP A 467 0.89 11.70 2.69
N ARG A 468 1.31 12.66 3.53
CA ARG A 468 2.26 13.73 3.14
C ARG A 468 3.57 13.19 2.58
N ARG A 469 4.06 12.05 3.08
CA ARG A 469 5.32 11.46 2.62
C ARG A 469 5.18 10.92 1.20
N ILE A 470 4.11 10.18 0.94
CA ILE A 470 3.84 9.60 -0.38
C ILE A 470 3.48 10.70 -1.37
N GLN A 471 2.69 11.68 -0.94
CA GLN A 471 2.41 12.86 -1.75
C GLN A 471 3.70 13.59 -2.15
N ALA A 472 4.62 13.80 -1.20
CA ALA A 472 5.92 14.42 -1.48
C ALA A 472 6.79 13.58 -2.43
N GLN A 473 6.72 12.24 -2.36
CA GLN A 473 7.37 11.36 -3.33
C GLN A 473 6.75 11.48 -4.73
N ALA A 474 5.42 11.59 -4.83
CA ALA A 474 4.73 11.77 -6.11
C ALA A 474 5.11 13.12 -6.77
N TRP A 475 5.26 14.19 -6.00
CA TRP A 475 5.76 15.47 -6.52
C TRP A 475 7.17 15.37 -7.10
N VAL A 476 8.04 14.52 -6.54
CA VAL A 476 9.36 14.25 -7.13
C VAL A 476 9.23 13.67 -8.54
N LEU A 477 8.27 12.75 -8.78
CA LEU A 477 8.04 12.19 -10.12
C LEU A 477 7.63 13.26 -11.14
N VAL A 478 6.75 14.19 -10.74
CA VAL A 478 6.35 15.31 -11.62
C VAL A 478 7.53 16.19 -11.97
N ILE A 479 8.36 16.59 -10.99
CA ILE A 479 9.56 17.40 -11.21
C ILE A 479 10.55 16.67 -12.11
N GLN A 480 10.79 15.38 -11.90
CA GLN A 480 11.69 14.58 -12.75
C GLN A 480 11.21 14.53 -14.19
N GLN A 481 9.91 14.38 -14.42
CA GLN A 481 9.32 14.39 -15.75
C GLN A 481 9.42 15.78 -16.40
N ASP A 482 9.15 16.86 -15.67
CA ASP A 482 9.30 18.23 -16.18
C ASP A 482 10.76 18.52 -16.58
N LEU A 483 11.75 18.04 -15.80
CA LEU A 483 13.17 18.13 -16.13
C LEU A 483 13.55 17.32 -17.37
N LEU A 484 13.02 16.11 -17.52
CA LEU A 484 13.25 15.27 -18.69
C LEU A 484 12.73 15.96 -19.95
N GLN A 485 11.48 16.41 -19.92
CA GLN A 485 10.85 17.10 -21.04
C GLN A 485 11.54 18.42 -21.40
N ALA A 486 12.02 19.18 -20.38
CA ALA A 486 12.80 20.38 -20.65
C ALA A 486 14.08 20.07 -21.44
N ARG A 487 14.73 18.95 -21.18
CA ARG A 487 15.92 18.49 -21.94
C ARG A 487 15.57 18.02 -23.34
N GLU A 488 14.47 17.28 -23.52
CA GLU A 488 13.98 16.87 -24.83
C GLU A 488 13.63 18.09 -25.70
N LEU A 489 12.91 19.06 -25.14
CA LEU A 489 12.60 20.32 -25.82
C LEU A 489 13.85 21.11 -26.21
N LEU A 490 14.91 21.05 -25.40
CA LEU A 490 16.18 21.68 -25.75
C LEU A 490 16.85 20.96 -26.93
N GLN A 491 16.82 19.64 -26.97
CA GLN A 491 17.31 18.84 -28.14
C GLN A 491 16.53 19.16 -29.41
N ASP A 492 15.21 19.39 -29.27
CA ASP A 492 14.33 19.80 -30.37
C ASP A 492 14.47 21.29 -30.74
N GLN A 493 15.47 21.99 -30.22
CA GLN A 493 15.73 23.42 -30.46
C GLN A 493 14.56 24.35 -30.00
N ARG A 494 13.85 23.98 -28.95
CA ARG A 494 12.69 24.71 -28.37
C ARG A 494 13.02 25.25 -26.96
N PRO A 495 14.04 26.08 -26.78
CA PRO A 495 14.52 26.49 -25.45
C PRO A 495 13.49 27.30 -24.65
N THR A 496 12.65 28.10 -25.32
CA THR A 496 11.59 28.87 -24.63
C THR A 496 10.54 27.94 -23.99
N GLU A 497 10.22 26.83 -24.59
CA GLU A 497 9.27 25.86 -24.04
C GLU A 497 9.93 25.02 -22.95
N ALA A 498 11.21 24.70 -23.11
CA ALA A 498 12.01 24.06 -22.07
C ALA A 498 12.05 24.92 -20.80
N MET A 499 12.25 26.23 -20.90
CA MET A 499 12.21 27.15 -19.75
C MET A 499 10.84 27.15 -19.06
N LYS A 500 9.73 27.18 -19.83
CA LYS A 500 8.37 27.09 -19.26
C LYS A 500 8.15 25.80 -18.48
N ARG A 501 8.72 24.68 -18.93
CA ARG A 501 8.65 23.40 -18.16
C ARG A 501 9.38 23.52 -16.83
N LEU A 502 10.53 24.15 -16.80
CA LEU A 502 11.27 24.38 -15.55
C LEU A 502 10.51 25.32 -14.59
N ASP A 503 9.80 26.31 -15.11
CA ASP A 503 8.96 27.19 -14.29
C ASP A 503 7.78 26.43 -13.65
N LEU A 504 7.21 25.45 -14.34
CA LEU A 504 6.20 24.55 -13.76
C LEU A 504 6.78 23.64 -12.66
N ALA A 505 8.00 23.14 -12.83
CA ALA A 505 8.69 22.37 -11.80
C ALA A 505 9.00 23.21 -10.55
N GLU A 506 9.43 24.47 -10.75
CA GLU A 506 9.75 25.41 -9.67
C GLU A 506 8.52 25.71 -8.78
N GLN A 507 7.31 25.83 -9.36
CA GLN A 507 6.07 26.09 -8.63
C GLN A 507 5.71 25.02 -7.61
N ILE A 508 6.18 23.78 -7.78
CA ILE A 508 5.84 22.63 -6.94
C ILE A 508 7.04 22.10 -6.12
N VAL A 509 8.21 22.72 -6.25
CA VAL A 509 9.46 22.23 -5.65
C VAL A 509 9.37 22.08 -4.13
N ASP A 510 8.71 23.02 -3.44
CA ASP A 510 8.55 23.01 -1.98
C ASP A 510 7.64 21.89 -1.47
N ARG A 511 6.83 21.30 -2.35
CA ARG A 511 5.96 20.16 -2.04
C ARG A 511 6.68 18.81 -2.13
N SER A 512 7.89 18.79 -2.72
CA SER A 512 8.67 17.56 -2.93
C SER A 512 9.39 17.10 -1.67
N MET A 513 9.81 15.83 -1.66
CA MET A 513 10.48 15.21 -0.53
C MET A 513 11.83 15.85 -0.18
N ASN A 514 12.55 16.39 -1.20
CA ASN A 514 13.86 17.01 -1.04
C ASN A 514 13.92 18.31 -1.86
N PRO A 515 13.31 19.41 -1.40
CA PRO A 515 13.20 20.66 -2.16
C PRO A 515 14.54 21.24 -2.62
N GLU A 516 15.57 21.19 -1.77
CA GLU A 516 16.89 21.72 -2.09
C GLU A 516 17.56 20.98 -3.25
N VAL A 517 17.46 19.64 -3.27
CA VAL A 517 17.99 18.82 -4.37
C VAL A 517 17.21 19.08 -5.66
N ALA A 518 15.89 19.22 -5.56
CA ALA A 518 15.04 19.52 -6.70
C ALA A 518 15.39 20.89 -7.29
N ARG A 519 15.54 21.96 -6.47
CA ARG A 519 16.00 23.30 -6.92
C ARG A 519 17.35 23.24 -7.60
N GLN A 520 18.32 22.55 -7.03
CA GLN A 520 19.64 22.41 -7.64
C GLN A 520 19.55 21.77 -9.02
N ASN A 521 18.71 20.75 -9.21
CA ASN A 521 18.52 20.10 -10.50
C ASN A 521 17.81 21.02 -11.52
N ILE A 522 16.81 21.77 -11.08
CA ILE A 522 16.11 22.77 -11.91
C ILE A 522 17.09 23.85 -12.36
N GLU A 523 17.85 24.42 -11.41
CA GLU A 523 18.80 25.48 -11.70
C GLU A 523 19.92 24.99 -12.64
N TRP A 524 20.45 23.79 -12.42
CA TRP A 524 21.43 23.17 -13.31
C TRP A 524 20.87 23.00 -14.74
N THR A 525 19.64 22.52 -14.87
CA THR A 525 19.01 22.34 -16.20
C THR A 525 18.71 23.70 -16.84
N ARG A 526 18.29 24.70 -16.07
CA ARG A 526 18.08 26.10 -16.53
C ARG A 526 19.37 26.69 -17.07
N ARG A 527 20.46 26.55 -16.34
CA ARG A 527 21.79 27.00 -16.78
C ARG A 527 22.25 26.29 -18.05
N SER A 528 22.03 24.99 -18.17
CA SER A 528 22.34 24.23 -19.38
C SER A 528 21.57 24.74 -20.61
N ILE A 529 20.31 25.13 -20.47
CA ILE A 529 19.51 25.73 -21.56
C ILE A 529 20.10 27.07 -21.97
N VAL A 530 20.42 27.92 -21.01
CA VAL A 530 21.03 29.26 -21.27
C VAL A 530 22.38 29.12 -21.95
N ASP A 531 23.25 28.23 -21.49
CA ASP A 531 24.56 27.96 -22.09
C ASP A 531 24.43 27.44 -23.53
N HIS A 532 23.44 26.61 -23.80
CA HIS A 532 23.17 26.11 -25.16
C HIS A 532 22.71 27.25 -26.09
N GLN A 533 21.84 28.15 -25.61
CA GLN A 533 21.43 29.32 -26.37
C GLN A 533 22.61 30.27 -26.65
N ALA A 534 23.46 30.52 -25.66
CA ALA A 534 24.65 31.30 -25.81
C ALA A 534 25.63 30.67 -26.84
N ALA A 535 25.82 29.35 -26.77
CA ALA A 535 26.67 28.62 -27.72
C ALA A 535 26.17 28.74 -29.18
N ALA A 536 24.84 28.63 -29.39
CA ALA A 536 24.26 28.81 -30.72
C ALA A 536 24.49 30.22 -31.28
N LEU A 537 24.42 31.27 -30.45
CA LEU A 537 24.76 32.63 -30.83
C LEU A 537 26.23 32.77 -31.17
N PHE A 538 27.12 32.17 -30.37
CA PHE A 538 28.54 32.14 -30.60
C PHE A 538 28.91 31.46 -31.96
N ASP A 539 28.34 30.27 -32.19
CA ASP A 539 28.56 29.55 -33.47
C ASP A 539 28.12 30.40 -34.67
N ARG A 540 26.99 31.04 -34.55
CA ARG A 540 26.50 31.96 -35.61
C ARG A 540 27.39 33.19 -35.76
N ALA A 541 27.93 33.74 -34.66
CA ALA A 541 28.89 34.83 -34.72
C ALA A 541 30.20 34.41 -35.41
N GLN A 542 30.68 33.18 -35.20
CA GLN A 542 31.86 32.65 -35.91
C GLN A 542 31.61 32.51 -37.40
N GLU A 543 30.41 32.07 -37.83
CA GLU A 543 30.06 32.06 -39.24
C GLU A 543 30.14 33.46 -39.87
N LEU A 544 29.53 34.46 -39.20
CA LEU A 544 29.55 35.86 -39.67
C LEU A 544 30.97 36.44 -39.70
N TYR A 545 31.78 36.14 -38.68
CA TYR A 545 33.20 36.52 -38.64
C TYR A 545 33.97 35.92 -39.83
N SER A 546 33.66 34.68 -40.23
CA SER A 546 34.34 34.01 -41.34
C SER A 546 34.03 34.62 -42.72
N VAL A 547 32.93 35.39 -42.85
CA VAL A 547 32.52 36.06 -44.05
C VAL A 547 32.73 37.60 -43.97
N ASP A 548 33.51 38.06 -42.97
CA ASP A 548 33.94 39.45 -42.70
C ASP A 548 32.78 40.39 -42.31
N ASP A 549 31.64 39.86 -41.83
CA ASP A 549 30.53 40.66 -41.26
C ASP A 549 30.78 40.89 -39.76
N LEU A 550 31.74 41.78 -39.49
CA LEU A 550 32.26 42.01 -38.12
C LEU A 550 31.23 42.68 -37.21
N ASP A 551 30.38 43.55 -37.71
CA ASP A 551 29.37 44.24 -36.89
C ASP A 551 28.27 43.27 -36.42
N ALA A 552 27.76 42.43 -37.34
CA ALA A 552 26.77 41.42 -36.98
C ALA A 552 27.36 40.32 -36.07
N ALA A 553 28.63 39.96 -36.27
CA ALA A 553 29.31 39.00 -35.42
C ALA A 553 29.45 39.58 -33.99
N ARG A 554 29.82 40.86 -33.84
CA ARG A 554 29.90 41.57 -32.55
C ARG A 554 28.58 41.54 -31.81
N ASP A 555 27.49 41.95 -32.46
CA ASP A 555 26.15 41.99 -31.86
C ASP A 555 25.72 40.62 -31.30
N LEU A 556 26.01 39.50 -32.00
CA LEU A 556 25.72 38.18 -31.52
C LEU A 556 26.61 37.73 -30.33
N LEU A 557 27.90 38.13 -30.34
CA LEU A 557 28.80 37.84 -29.20
C LEU A 557 28.39 38.59 -27.95
N GLU A 558 27.94 39.82 -28.06
CA GLU A 558 27.41 40.63 -26.94
C GLU A 558 26.12 40.02 -26.41
N GLN A 559 25.22 39.52 -27.30
CA GLN A 559 24.03 38.78 -26.90
C GLN A 559 24.39 37.47 -26.21
N ALA A 560 25.36 36.69 -26.68
CA ALA A 560 25.82 35.46 -26.05
C ALA A 560 26.37 35.74 -24.63
N LEU A 561 27.13 36.82 -24.47
CA LEU A 561 27.65 37.27 -23.15
C LEU A 561 26.54 37.75 -22.22
N ALA A 562 25.50 38.39 -22.73
CA ALA A 562 24.35 38.80 -21.94
C ALA A 562 23.54 37.64 -21.42
N LEU A 563 23.51 36.51 -22.16
CA LEU A 563 22.87 35.27 -21.71
C LEU A 563 23.70 34.48 -20.70
N SER A 564 25.02 34.33 -20.95
CA SER A 564 25.94 33.57 -20.10
C SER A 564 27.18 34.42 -19.82
N GLU A 565 27.26 34.95 -18.62
CA GLU A 565 28.38 35.82 -18.23
C GLU A 565 29.67 35.07 -17.88
N ASP A 566 29.54 33.80 -17.50
CA ASP A 566 30.63 32.94 -17.04
C ASP A 566 30.67 31.64 -17.88
N GLY A 567 31.80 30.95 -17.82
CA GLY A 567 31.99 29.65 -18.51
C GLY A 567 32.74 29.77 -19.83
N LEU A 568 32.73 28.66 -20.57
CA LEU A 568 33.54 28.48 -21.77
C LEU A 568 33.08 29.39 -22.93
N VAL A 569 31.76 29.45 -23.13
CA VAL A 569 31.14 30.26 -24.21
C VAL A 569 31.43 31.74 -23.97
N ALA A 570 31.27 32.23 -22.74
CA ALA A 570 31.58 33.60 -22.38
C ALA A 570 33.07 33.93 -22.58
N SER A 571 33.96 33.02 -22.19
CA SER A 571 35.41 33.18 -22.43
C SER A 571 35.74 33.25 -23.92
N SER A 572 35.19 32.36 -24.71
CA SER A 572 35.40 32.32 -26.19
C SER A 572 34.78 33.53 -26.88
N SER A 573 33.62 34.00 -26.41
CA SER A 573 32.98 35.20 -26.92
C SER A 573 33.81 36.43 -26.67
N ARG A 574 34.35 36.61 -25.42
CA ARG A 574 35.24 37.74 -25.11
C ARG A 574 36.53 37.70 -25.92
N GLN A 575 37.08 36.49 -26.15
CA GLN A 575 38.29 36.33 -26.97
C GLN A 575 38.04 36.70 -28.42
N LEU A 576 36.93 36.31 -29.01
CA LEU A 576 36.60 36.65 -30.37
C LEU A 576 36.26 38.14 -30.52
N LEU A 577 35.63 38.78 -29.52
CA LEU A 577 35.43 40.22 -29.47
C LEU A 577 36.75 40.96 -29.41
N ASP A 578 37.73 40.54 -28.60
CA ASP A 578 39.05 41.17 -28.55
C ASP A 578 39.80 41.09 -29.89
N ILE A 579 39.62 40.01 -30.64
CA ILE A 579 40.17 39.87 -31.99
C ILE A 579 39.49 40.82 -32.98
N ILE A 580 38.17 40.99 -32.90
CA ILE A 580 37.40 41.91 -33.75
C ILE A 580 37.79 43.37 -33.45
N ASP A 581 37.97 43.72 -32.16
CA ASP A 581 38.27 45.06 -31.69
C ASP A 581 39.74 45.47 -31.89
N HIS A 582 40.67 44.49 -31.93
CA HIS A 582 42.09 44.74 -32.01
C HIS A 582 42.78 43.84 -33.08
N PRO A 583 42.47 44.02 -34.33
CA PRO A 583 42.99 43.18 -35.44
C PRO A 583 44.51 43.25 -35.61
N GLU A 584 45.17 44.26 -34.98
CA GLU A 584 46.63 44.46 -35.03
C GLU A 584 47.42 43.64 -33.99
N ARG A 585 46.74 42.97 -33.07
CA ARG A 585 47.39 42.12 -32.07
C ARG A 585 47.74 40.76 -32.69
N PRO A 586 48.96 40.19 -32.42
CA PRO A 586 49.26 38.82 -32.93
C PRO A 586 48.23 37.86 -32.37
N THR A 587 47.48 37.27 -33.26
CA THR A 587 46.49 36.22 -32.90
C THR A 587 47.20 35.04 -32.26
N VAL A 588 46.99 34.81 -31.00
CA VAL A 588 47.12 33.47 -30.43
C VAL A 588 46.01 32.68 -31.04
N ALA A 589 46.36 31.66 -31.85
CA ALA A 589 45.38 30.81 -32.52
C ALA A 589 44.29 30.40 -31.51
N PRO A 590 42.99 30.54 -31.86
CA PRO A 590 41.94 30.11 -30.96
C PRO A 590 42.20 28.65 -30.63
N VAL A 591 42.38 28.37 -29.37
CA VAL A 591 42.43 26.96 -28.89
C VAL A 591 41.02 26.41 -29.09
N SER A 592 40.83 25.84 -30.27
CA SER A 592 39.61 25.03 -30.51
C SER A 592 39.77 23.70 -29.76
N THR A 593 39.63 23.76 -28.48
CA THR A 593 39.36 22.59 -27.66
C THR A 593 38.08 22.85 -26.88
N PHE A 594 36.96 22.69 -27.54
CA PHE A 594 35.74 22.35 -26.85
C PHE A 594 36.07 21.13 -25.99
N SER A 595 36.25 21.37 -24.71
CA SER A 595 36.17 20.29 -23.73
C SER A 595 34.68 20.10 -23.50
N PRO A 596 34.06 19.06 -24.06
CA PRO A 596 32.62 18.97 -24.02
C PRO A 596 32.16 18.79 -22.57
N SER A 597 31.16 19.56 -22.19
CA SER A 597 30.27 19.15 -21.11
C SER A 597 29.78 17.73 -21.39
N PRO A 598 29.47 16.91 -20.37
CA PRO A 598 28.78 15.65 -20.63
C PRO A 598 27.57 15.91 -21.51
N THR A 599 27.52 15.27 -22.68
CA THR A 599 26.40 15.45 -23.59
C THR A 599 25.12 14.88 -22.97
N PRO A 600 23.94 15.36 -23.35
CA PRO A 600 22.66 14.78 -22.91
C PRO A 600 22.60 13.26 -23.13
N SER A 601 23.14 12.76 -24.25
CA SER A 601 23.24 11.33 -24.56
C SER A 601 24.12 10.57 -23.56
N GLU A 602 25.26 11.14 -23.16
CA GLU A 602 26.16 10.53 -22.16
C GLU A 602 25.52 10.48 -20.77
N ILE A 603 24.73 11.50 -20.42
CA ILE A 603 23.98 11.50 -19.14
C ILE A 603 22.86 10.48 -19.20
N GLU A 604 22.21 10.31 -20.34
CA GLU A 604 21.13 9.34 -20.51
C GLU A 604 21.67 7.91 -20.43
N GLU A 605 22.80 7.61 -21.09
CA GLU A 605 23.47 6.33 -21.01
C GLU A 605 23.90 6.02 -19.57
N LEU A 606 24.45 7.02 -18.85
CA LEU A 606 24.76 6.89 -17.43
C LEU A 606 23.50 6.59 -16.60
N ASN A 607 22.38 7.27 -16.86
CA ASN A 607 21.13 7.06 -16.12
C ASN A 607 20.50 5.70 -16.46
N GLN A 608 20.65 5.20 -17.68
CA GLN A 608 20.26 3.83 -18.06
C GLN A 608 21.05 2.80 -17.29
N LEU A 609 22.40 2.94 -17.25
CA LEU A 609 23.27 2.05 -16.47
C LEU A 609 22.92 2.04 -14.97
N ILE A 610 22.59 3.22 -14.41
CA ILE A 610 22.14 3.33 -13.01
C ILE A 610 20.75 2.69 -12.84
N GLY A 611 19.83 2.91 -13.77
CA GLY A 611 18.48 2.36 -13.74
C GLY A 611 18.45 0.84 -13.87
N SER A 612 19.31 0.26 -14.71
CA SER A 612 19.49 -1.18 -14.84
C SER A 612 20.33 -1.82 -13.72
N ARG A 613 20.76 -1.02 -12.73
CA ARG A 613 21.62 -1.42 -11.60
C ARG A 613 23.03 -1.91 -12.02
N GLU A 614 23.48 -1.53 -13.19
CA GLU A 614 24.85 -1.81 -13.69
C GLU A 614 25.85 -0.80 -13.15
N PHE A 615 25.94 -0.68 -11.81
CA PHE A 615 26.69 0.36 -11.11
C PHE A 615 28.19 0.34 -11.42
N ASN A 616 28.78 -0.84 -11.66
CA ASN A 616 30.19 -0.94 -12.03
C ASN A 616 30.43 -0.37 -13.43
N ALA A 617 29.56 -0.66 -14.39
CA ALA A 617 29.62 -0.07 -15.74
C ALA A 617 29.40 1.44 -15.69
N ALA A 618 28.48 1.91 -14.84
CA ALA A 618 28.27 3.35 -14.63
C ALA A 618 29.49 4.06 -14.02
N LEU A 619 30.22 3.42 -13.11
CA LEU A 619 31.49 3.95 -12.55
C LEU A 619 32.58 4.02 -13.62
N GLU A 620 32.76 2.95 -14.41
CA GLU A 620 33.73 2.90 -15.49
C GLU A 620 33.43 3.95 -16.56
N TYR A 621 32.14 4.14 -16.87
CA TYR A 621 31.67 5.18 -17.78
C TYR A 621 32.03 6.60 -17.28
N LEU A 622 31.76 6.90 -16.01
CA LEU A 622 32.10 8.18 -15.38
C LEU A 622 33.61 8.42 -15.30
N GLU A 623 34.41 7.39 -15.02
CA GLU A 623 35.88 7.49 -15.02
C GLU A 623 36.42 7.71 -16.44
N GLY A 624 35.80 7.11 -17.47
CA GLY A 624 36.09 7.38 -18.87
C GLY A 624 35.78 8.83 -19.30
N MET A 625 34.72 9.43 -18.73
CA MET A 625 34.38 10.85 -18.95
C MET A 625 35.39 11.80 -18.32
N ARG A 626 36.06 11.40 -17.24
CA ARG A 626 36.97 12.25 -16.44
C ARG A 626 38.07 12.91 -17.27
N ASN A 627 38.59 12.21 -18.27
CA ASN A 627 39.67 12.68 -19.11
C ASN A 627 39.18 13.55 -20.30
N ARG A 628 37.88 13.60 -20.52
CA ARG A 628 37.25 14.33 -21.65
C ARG A 628 36.52 15.60 -21.22
N VAL A 629 36.19 15.70 -19.95
CA VAL A 629 35.35 16.78 -19.40
C VAL A 629 36.22 17.84 -18.72
N GLY A 630 35.92 19.12 -18.94
CA GLY A 630 36.68 20.27 -18.38
C GLY A 630 36.68 20.33 -16.87
N ASN A 631 37.65 21.08 -16.32
CA ASN A 631 37.88 21.18 -14.87
C ASN A 631 36.65 21.63 -14.07
N GLU A 632 35.78 22.42 -14.64
CA GLU A 632 34.53 22.89 -14.05
C GLU A 632 33.51 21.76 -13.76
N HIS A 633 33.57 20.67 -14.55
CA HIS A 633 32.70 19.50 -14.35
C HIS A 633 33.33 18.38 -13.50
N GLN A 634 34.60 18.49 -13.14
CA GLN A 634 35.30 17.51 -12.31
C GLN A 634 34.65 17.33 -10.93
N GLN A 635 34.20 18.44 -10.32
CA GLN A 635 33.49 18.36 -9.03
C GLN A 635 32.17 17.58 -9.12
N TRP A 636 31.43 17.76 -10.22
CA TRP A 636 30.19 17.01 -10.46
C TRP A 636 30.50 15.53 -10.68
N LEU A 637 31.48 15.20 -11.51
CA LEU A 637 31.94 13.82 -11.71
C LEU A 637 32.35 13.16 -10.40
N ASP A 638 33.18 13.82 -9.60
CA ASP A 638 33.65 13.31 -8.32
C ASP A 638 32.50 13.08 -7.35
N LYS A 639 31.49 13.99 -7.34
CA LYS A 639 30.29 13.83 -6.53
C LYS A 639 29.48 12.62 -6.99
N ARG A 640 29.29 12.44 -8.32
CA ARG A 640 28.52 11.34 -8.89
C ARG A 640 29.20 10.00 -8.69
N ILE A 641 30.51 9.93 -8.89
CA ILE A 641 31.31 8.74 -8.61
C ILE A 641 31.20 8.34 -7.13
N ARG A 642 31.35 9.31 -6.20
CA ARG A 642 31.17 9.04 -4.77
C ARG A 642 29.76 8.53 -4.44
N GLN A 643 28.73 9.07 -5.07
CA GLN A 643 27.35 8.66 -4.85
C GLN A 643 27.13 7.20 -5.30
N ILE A 644 27.60 6.85 -6.51
CA ILE A 644 27.43 5.49 -7.05
C ILE A 644 28.28 4.49 -6.25
N ARG A 645 29.51 4.85 -5.87
CA ARG A 645 30.35 4.00 -5.01
C ARG A 645 29.65 3.68 -3.68
N ARG A 646 29.03 4.68 -3.04
CA ARG A 646 28.24 4.45 -1.82
C ARG A 646 27.08 3.49 -2.05
N THR A 647 26.41 3.56 -3.22
CA THR A 647 25.33 2.63 -3.57
C THR A 647 25.86 1.21 -3.78
N VAL A 648 26.99 1.05 -4.45
CA VAL A 648 27.67 -0.24 -4.63
C VAL A 648 28.06 -0.85 -3.28
N ASP A 649 28.67 -0.04 -2.42
CA ASP A 649 29.09 -0.48 -1.08
C ASP A 649 27.89 -0.87 -0.21
N TYR A 650 26.79 -0.11 -0.29
CA TYR A 650 25.54 -0.41 0.40
C TYR A 650 24.89 -1.71 -0.12
N ASN A 651 24.82 -1.91 -1.44
CA ASN A 651 24.26 -3.14 -2.02
C ASN A 651 25.11 -4.36 -1.63
N ARG A 652 26.43 -4.24 -1.68
CA ARG A 652 27.35 -5.30 -1.21
C ARG A 652 27.10 -5.61 0.28
N TYR A 653 26.92 -4.59 1.11
CA TYR A 653 26.55 -4.78 2.51
C TYR A 653 25.24 -5.58 2.65
N VAL A 654 24.19 -5.19 1.91
CA VAL A 654 22.89 -5.87 1.96
C VAL A 654 23.03 -7.34 1.54
N ASP A 655 23.78 -7.64 0.47
CA ASP A 655 23.97 -8.99 -0.01
C ASP A 655 24.74 -9.87 0.98
N GLU A 656 25.84 -9.35 1.54
CA GLU A 656 26.66 -10.06 2.54
C GLU A 656 25.90 -10.25 3.86
N TYR A 657 25.14 -9.24 4.27
CA TYR A 657 24.31 -9.31 5.47
C TYR A 657 23.17 -10.33 5.32
N ASN A 658 22.49 -10.35 4.17
CA ASN A 658 21.46 -11.35 3.86
C ASN A 658 22.07 -12.76 3.80
N ARG A 659 23.26 -12.93 3.22
CA ARG A 659 23.98 -14.20 3.21
C ARG A 659 24.29 -14.67 4.64
N ALA A 660 24.67 -13.78 5.52
CA ALA A 660 24.90 -14.10 6.93
C ALA A 660 23.59 -14.52 7.65
N ILE A 661 22.45 -13.85 7.34
CA ILE A 661 21.14 -14.25 7.83
C ILE A 661 20.76 -15.65 7.33
N ASP A 662 21.02 -15.95 6.07
CA ASP A 662 20.73 -17.27 5.50
C ASP A 662 21.54 -18.38 6.19
N TYR A 663 22.84 -18.17 6.43
CA TYR A 663 23.67 -19.09 7.19
C TYR A 663 23.17 -19.25 8.63
N PHE A 664 22.79 -18.14 9.27
CA PHE A 664 22.23 -18.17 10.63
C PHE A 664 20.93 -18.99 10.70
N ASN A 665 20.02 -18.79 9.76
CA ASN A 665 18.74 -19.51 9.69
C ASN A 665 18.94 -21.01 9.39
N GLN A 666 19.99 -21.37 8.63
CA GLN A 666 20.40 -22.76 8.34
C GLN A 666 21.20 -23.38 9.50
N LYS A 667 21.38 -22.68 10.61
CA LYS A 667 22.20 -23.10 11.78
C LYS A 667 23.69 -23.31 11.45
N GLN A 668 24.17 -22.69 10.37
CA GLN A 668 25.58 -22.68 9.98
C GLN A 668 26.28 -21.47 10.62
N TYR A 669 26.32 -21.44 11.94
CA TYR A 669 26.75 -20.27 12.71
C TYR A 669 28.22 -19.89 12.45
N ASP A 670 29.09 -20.86 12.21
CA ASP A 670 30.52 -20.63 11.87
C ASP A 670 30.66 -19.80 10.60
N GLU A 671 29.84 -20.10 9.57
CA GLU A 671 29.89 -19.39 8.30
C GLU A 671 29.25 -17.99 8.43
N ALA A 672 28.15 -17.88 9.21
CA ALA A 672 27.54 -16.59 9.53
C ALA A 672 28.53 -15.65 10.24
N VAL A 673 29.27 -16.14 11.23
CA VAL A 673 30.30 -15.40 11.96
C VAL A 673 31.39 -14.89 11.01
N LYS A 674 31.95 -15.77 10.15
CA LYS A 674 33.01 -15.40 9.18
C LYS A 674 32.56 -14.26 8.25
N VAL A 675 31.34 -14.35 7.71
CA VAL A 675 30.78 -13.32 6.83
C VAL A 675 30.60 -12.01 7.57
N LEU A 676 30.06 -12.03 8.79
CA LEU A 676 29.82 -10.81 9.59
C LEU A 676 31.11 -10.16 10.09
N GLU A 677 32.12 -10.93 10.47
CA GLU A 677 33.43 -10.40 10.83
C GLU A 677 34.11 -9.74 9.62
N ALA A 678 34.10 -10.39 8.45
CA ALA A 678 34.61 -9.80 7.23
C ALA A 678 33.87 -8.51 6.85
N LEU A 679 32.56 -8.50 6.96
CA LEU A 679 31.71 -7.35 6.66
C LEU A 679 32.04 -6.16 7.59
N LEU A 680 32.20 -6.40 8.89
CA LEU A 680 32.51 -5.37 9.89
C LEU A 680 33.89 -4.74 9.71
N THR A 681 34.83 -5.39 9.03
CA THR A 681 36.15 -4.78 8.70
C THR A 681 36.03 -3.71 7.62
N THR A 682 34.97 -3.73 6.81
CA THR A 682 34.78 -2.84 5.66
C THR A 682 33.75 -1.75 5.89
N LEU A 683 32.90 -1.89 6.92
CA LEU A 683 31.84 -0.95 7.23
C LEU A 683 32.33 0.21 8.11
N PRO A 684 31.95 1.46 7.78
CA PRO A 684 32.11 2.58 8.69
C PRO A 684 31.21 2.42 9.93
N GLU A 685 31.53 3.14 11.00
CA GLU A 685 30.64 3.20 12.18
C GLU A 685 29.29 3.84 11.82
N GLY A 686 28.19 3.17 12.17
CA GLY A 686 26.84 3.60 11.84
C GLY A 686 25.82 2.49 12.04
N ARG A 687 24.58 2.73 11.60
CA ARG A 687 23.43 1.84 11.77
C ARG A 687 23.66 0.44 11.16
N GLU A 688 24.33 0.38 10.01
CA GLU A 688 24.65 -0.87 9.32
C GLU A 688 25.64 -1.72 10.11
N SER A 689 26.69 -1.11 10.66
CA SER A 689 27.66 -1.82 11.50
C SER A 689 27.08 -2.24 12.84
N GLU A 690 26.13 -1.50 13.41
CA GLU A 690 25.39 -1.89 14.62
C GLU A 690 24.53 -3.12 14.35
N SER A 691 23.79 -3.15 13.22
CA SER A 691 22.98 -4.31 12.82
C SER A 691 23.83 -5.56 12.61
N ALA A 692 24.96 -5.41 11.92
CA ALA A 692 25.89 -6.54 11.70
C ALA A 692 26.50 -7.05 13.02
N ARG A 693 26.88 -6.16 13.96
CA ARG A 693 27.35 -6.53 15.30
C ARG A 693 26.30 -7.25 16.13
N ALA A 694 25.03 -6.82 16.04
CA ALA A 694 23.93 -7.47 16.74
C ALA A 694 23.77 -8.92 16.28
N LEU A 695 23.69 -9.15 14.96
CA LEU A 695 23.57 -10.48 14.38
C LEU A 695 24.81 -11.35 14.66
N LEU A 696 26.02 -10.78 14.64
CA LEU A 696 27.26 -11.47 15.00
C LEU A 696 27.22 -11.97 16.47
N ASN A 697 26.78 -11.11 17.39
CA ASN A 697 26.64 -11.49 18.80
C ASN A 697 25.62 -12.63 18.97
N ASP A 698 24.54 -12.62 18.23
CA ASP A 698 23.54 -13.70 18.29
C ASP A 698 24.06 -15.00 17.66
N ALA A 699 24.81 -14.94 16.57
CA ALA A 699 25.47 -16.08 15.98
C ALA A 699 26.51 -16.70 16.93
N LEU A 700 27.34 -15.88 17.58
CA LEU A 700 28.32 -16.32 18.58
C LEU A 700 27.70 -16.93 19.83
N LYS A 701 26.50 -16.47 20.24
CA LYS A 701 25.73 -17.10 21.33
C LYS A 701 25.13 -18.44 20.93
N ALA A 702 24.65 -18.55 19.69
CA ALA A 702 24.04 -19.77 19.16
C ALA A 702 25.08 -20.88 18.84
N GLN A 703 26.34 -20.51 18.69
CA GLN A 703 27.49 -21.41 18.49
C GLN A 703 27.95 -22.14 19.77
N LYS A 704 27.65 -21.51 20.94
CA LYS A 704 27.94 -22.07 22.29
C LYS A 704 26.81 -22.96 22.79
#